data_c52d09c76f1a550a8356b8c6f6d60459
#
_entry.id   c52d09c76f1a550a8356b8c6f6d60459
#
_cell.length_a   1.000
_cell.length_b   1.000
_cell.length_c   1.000
_cell.angle_alpha   90.00
_cell.angle_beta   90.00
_cell.angle_gamma   90.00
#
_symmetry.space_group_name_H-M   'P 1'
#
loop_
_entity.id
_entity.type
_entity.pdbx_description
1 polymer ?
#
loop_
_entity_poly.entity_id
_entity_poly.type
_entity_poly.pdbx_seq_one_letter_code
_entity_poly.pdbx_strand_id
1 'polypeptide(L)'
;MTDRELVARIARSAGGKAGYKQLVLELRLGGGRERRLLLEQLARLTVRGELTKIDRDHWSILRKTASFAGGRDNLIAGRLDLHRDGYGFVRPNARQASGVTDDVFIPPNEINGAMQGDQVLVEMEPPRADGKLSGRIARVLERRNPTVVGTFHYSRGERYPLNVVIPFDERMTQPIVIPEGQEVVAEESETTPHRVLGSEAKARSRGESPEGESPEGLEGLIVDVEITSWPAPFKPPVGRVIEVLGDPDDFGVDVEMMIRKHQLPRVFPEGVLKEARAVARLDLEEVARRRDFRTLPIVTIDGETARDFDDAVLVTERADGGYELQVHIADVAEYVRAGTDLDLEARLRGTSVYFPDRAIPMLPQELSTDICSLRPGEDRLVLSCIMQLDTNGRIESYAIGEGVIRSAARMTYTKVQAILEGDAEVRAAYADRVEDFVRMKKLAVLMNKRREERGSIDFDLPEPVIEFDEQGQMRGVTRAERTWANRLIEEFMLAANECVATWLEDLGVPSLYRIHEKPEARRVMQFEELAASFGYSLGLGALPVKRVQTRGDRREAQRGGRPARTYEVAEDIAVTPKMYQKLAERIEGKPEERILSYLMLRSLKQARYSEVNEGHFALAAPSYTHFTSPIRRYPDLIVHRITKELLRRGVVGRGVVAEGRHSSPWRHVNEGSSGLAPFHLKQGKRTGHGAGSVSQVSNARPGAPMAVASESRQQQVVHSAQDDKSTLEPPISEAELAQIAEETSQTERRAAEAERELVEWKKVRFMEDRVGEEFAALVLNPTKYGLFVELTELFVEGLVPIDSLRDDRYTWRENTHEILGEWSGRRFRAGDRVQVVLDRILAQERRLQFSIVEEGLPLTGKPAGKTAKAKKVRKETGQGSRKSRKQGKKRRG
;
A
#
# COMPACT_ATOMS: atom_id res chain seq x y z
N MET A 1 -12.08 24.07 23.46
CA MET A 1 -12.05 23.25 24.72
C MET A 1 -10.71 22.53 24.72
N THR A 2 -9.99 22.51 25.83
CA THR A 2 -8.70 21.83 25.95
C THR A 2 -8.88 20.32 26.20
N ASP A 3 -7.88 19.52 25.83
CA ASP A 3 -7.89 18.07 26.09
C ASP A 3 -8.13 17.74 27.57
N ARG A 4 -7.54 18.53 28.49
CA ARG A 4 -7.73 18.38 29.94
C ARG A 4 -9.15 18.64 30.40
N GLU A 5 -9.82 19.63 29.80
CA GLU A 5 -11.21 19.94 30.11
C GLU A 5 -12.16 18.83 29.64
N LEU A 6 -11.90 18.25 28.46
CA LEU A 6 -12.69 17.15 27.92
C LEU A 6 -12.56 15.90 28.80
N VAL A 7 -11.32 15.51 29.16
CA VAL A 7 -11.06 14.38 30.07
C VAL A 7 -11.72 14.61 31.44
N ALA A 8 -11.59 15.82 32.01
CA ALA A 8 -12.20 16.14 33.29
C ALA A 8 -13.76 16.09 33.25
N ARG A 9 -14.34 16.37 32.08
CA ARG A 9 -15.80 16.29 31.87
C ARG A 9 -16.27 14.85 31.81
N ILE A 10 -15.59 14.02 31.00
CA ILE A 10 -15.89 12.58 30.94
C ILE A 10 -15.70 11.93 32.32
N ALA A 11 -14.70 12.40 33.10
CA ALA A 11 -14.51 11.96 34.48
C ALA A 11 -15.68 12.20 35.41
N ARG A 12 -16.40 13.32 35.21
CA ARG A 12 -17.57 13.72 35.99
C ARG A 12 -18.87 13.08 35.54
N SER A 13 -18.90 12.47 34.37
CA SER A 13 -20.07 11.75 33.87
C SER A 13 -20.33 10.46 34.67
N ALA A 14 -21.57 9.97 34.63
CA ALA A 14 -21.99 8.80 35.39
C ALA A 14 -21.10 7.60 35.06
N GLY A 15 -20.44 7.04 36.08
CA GLY A 15 -19.52 5.92 35.95
C GLY A 15 -18.19 6.26 35.27
N GLY A 16 -17.85 7.55 35.02
CA GLY A 16 -16.66 7.98 34.27
C GLY A 16 -16.73 7.64 32.78
N LYS A 17 -17.93 7.55 32.24
CA LYS A 17 -18.22 7.24 30.83
C LYS A 17 -19.10 8.35 30.24
N ALA A 18 -18.86 8.70 28.97
CA ALA A 18 -19.69 9.65 28.25
C ALA A 18 -19.90 9.20 26.80
N GLY A 19 -21.12 9.28 26.31
CA GLY A 19 -21.48 9.04 24.95
C GLY A 19 -21.24 10.28 24.06
N TYR A 20 -20.94 10.07 22.78
CA TYR A 20 -20.73 11.16 21.81
C TYR A 20 -21.91 12.15 21.79
N LYS A 21 -23.14 11.64 21.65
CA LYS A 21 -24.36 12.48 21.64
C LYS A 21 -24.52 13.27 22.93
N GLN A 22 -24.18 12.67 24.05
CA GLN A 22 -24.20 13.33 25.36
C GLN A 22 -23.18 14.48 25.41
N LEU A 23 -21.95 14.24 24.96
CA LEU A 23 -20.91 15.27 24.91
C LEU A 23 -21.27 16.41 23.95
N VAL A 24 -21.83 16.11 22.77
CA VAL A 24 -22.32 17.13 21.83
C VAL A 24 -23.39 18.02 22.49
N LEU A 25 -24.33 17.42 23.20
CA LEU A 25 -25.41 18.14 23.88
C LEU A 25 -24.87 18.99 25.05
N GLU A 26 -24.05 18.40 25.91
CA GLU A 26 -23.47 19.06 27.08
C GLU A 26 -22.53 20.21 26.72
N LEU A 27 -21.81 20.08 25.60
CA LEU A 27 -20.92 21.10 25.08
C LEU A 27 -21.61 22.11 24.16
N ARG A 28 -22.91 21.90 23.89
CA ARG A 28 -23.75 22.73 23.02
C ARG A 28 -23.17 22.93 21.63
N LEU A 29 -22.56 21.86 21.05
CA LEU A 29 -21.93 21.92 19.73
C LEU A 29 -23.01 21.89 18.65
N GLY A 30 -23.28 23.04 18.04
CA GLY A 30 -24.34 23.20 17.02
C GLY A 30 -23.85 22.89 15.61
N GLY A 31 -22.59 23.15 15.31
CA GLY A 31 -22.01 23.05 13.98
C GLY A 31 -21.32 21.72 13.66
N GLY A 32 -21.34 21.30 12.40
CA GLY A 32 -20.65 20.09 11.94
C GLY A 32 -19.14 20.14 12.21
N ARG A 33 -18.49 21.29 12.03
CA ARG A 33 -17.07 21.52 12.31
C ARG A 33 -16.72 21.30 13.78
N GLU A 34 -17.54 21.79 14.69
CA GLU A 34 -17.31 21.64 16.14
C GLU A 34 -17.46 20.18 16.59
N ARG A 35 -18.43 19.47 16.01
CA ARG A 35 -18.66 18.04 16.28
C ARG A 35 -17.53 17.18 15.77
N ARG A 36 -16.95 17.52 14.63
CA ARG A 36 -15.77 16.87 14.07
C ARG A 36 -14.54 17.07 14.96
N LEU A 37 -14.28 18.30 15.39
CA LEU A 37 -13.18 18.60 16.31
C LEU A 37 -13.30 17.81 17.62
N LEU A 38 -14.54 17.60 18.13
CA LEU A 38 -14.75 16.75 19.29
C LEU A 38 -14.34 15.30 19.04
N LEU A 39 -14.72 14.72 17.88
CA LEU A 39 -14.33 13.36 17.51
C LEU A 39 -12.81 13.23 17.38
N GLU A 40 -12.17 14.19 16.75
CA GLU A 40 -10.71 14.24 16.61
C GLU A 40 -10.01 14.32 17.97
N GLN A 41 -10.54 15.14 18.89
CA GLN A 41 -10.03 15.20 20.26
C GLN A 41 -10.21 13.88 21.01
N LEU A 42 -11.36 13.23 20.88
CA LEU A 42 -11.64 11.94 21.50
C LEU A 42 -10.73 10.84 20.95
N ALA A 43 -10.53 10.81 19.63
CA ALA A 43 -9.62 9.87 18.97
C ALA A 43 -8.18 10.11 19.43
N ARG A 44 -7.70 11.36 19.44
CA ARG A 44 -6.36 11.71 19.91
C ARG A 44 -6.11 11.33 21.36
N LEU A 45 -7.09 11.53 22.24
CA LEU A 45 -6.99 11.16 23.66
C LEU A 45 -7.04 9.64 23.85
N THR A 46 -7.74 8.92 22.97
CA THR A 46 -7.75 7.47 22.94
C THR A 46 -6.38 6.94 22.52
N VAL A 47 -5.80 7.48 21.45
CA VAL A 47 -4.44 7.13 20.99
C VAL A 47 -3.37 7.39 22.04
N ARG A 48 -3.51 8.47 22.84
CA ARG A 48 -2.63 8.77 23.97
C ARG A 48 -2.88 7.91 25.20
N GLY A 49 -3.89 7.04 25.19
CA GLY A 49 -4.23 6.20 26.32
C GLY A 49 -4.87 6.96 27.50
N GLU A 50 -5.28 8.21 27.32
CA GLU A 50 -5.97 9.00 28.34
C GLU A 50 -7.46 8.63 28.44
N LEU A 51 -8.05 8.20 27.33
CA LEU A 51 -9.41 7.68 27.23
C LEU A 51 -9.39 6.26 26.70
N THR A 52 -10.47 5.52 26.95
CA THR A 52 -10.79 4.23 26.32
C THR A 52 -12.09 4.35 25.60
N LYS A 53 -12.11 3.98 24.31
CA LYS A 53 -13.34 3.81 23.57
C LYS A 53 -13.99 2.48 23.97
N ILE A 54 -15.19 2.52 24.51
CA ILE A 54 -15.91 1.35 25.02
C ILE A 54 -16.68 0.67 23.89
N ASP A 55 -17.33 1.48 23.07
CA ASP A 55 -18.09 1.08 21.90
C ASP A 55 -18.07 2.22 20.86
N ARG A 56 -18.88 2.09 19.78
CA ARG A 56 -18.91 3.03 18.65
C ARG A 56 -19.04 4.49 19.08
N ASP A 57 -19.81 4.75 20.15
CA ASP A 57 -20.21 6.10 20.55
C ASP A 57 -19.84 6.47 21.99
N HIS A 58 -19.13 5.62 22.76
CA HIS A 58 -18.85 5.87 24.18
C HIS A 58 -17.37 5.80 24.52
N TRP A 59 -16.93 6.73 25.37
CA TRP A 59 -15.58 6.82 25.93
C TRP A 59 -15.61 6.81 27.45
N SER A 60 -14.56 6.24 28.07
CA SER A 60 -14.35 6.29 29.52
C SER A 60 -12.97 6.78 29.87
N ILE A 61 -12.83 7.35 31.07
CA ILE A 61 -11.52 7.63 31.63
C ILE A 61 -10.85 6.35 32.13
N LEU A 62 -9.52 6.37 32.13
CA LEU A 62 -8.70 5.40 32.86
C LEU A 62 -8.98 5.49 34.35
N ARG A 63 -9.80 4.59 34.93
CA ARG A 63 -9.88 4.48 36.40
C ARG A 63 -8.54 3.95 36.88
N LYS A 64 -7.87 4.70 37.76
CA LYS A 64 -6.72 4.22 38.55
C LYS A 64 -7.17 3.03 39.41
N THR A 65 -6.99 1.82 38.89
CA THR A 65 -6.98 0.64 39.74
C THR A 65 -5.63 0.57 40.44
N ALA A 66 -5.66 0.56 41.77
CA ALA A 66 -4.59 0.31 42.74
C ALA A 66 -3.14 0.49 42.25
N SER A 67 -2.45 1.42 42.90
CA SER A 67 -1.04 1.71 42.79
C SER A 67 -0.17 0.45 42.73
N PHE A 68 0.35 0.16 41.56
CA PHE A 68 1.62 -0.51 41.46
C PHE A 68 2.72 0.56 41.39
N ALA A 69 3.72 0.44 42.19
CA ALA A 69 4.89 1.33 42.29
C ALA A 69 5.79 1.15 41.05
N GLY A 70 5.37 1.71 39.91
CA GLY A 70 6.16 1.86 38.69
C GLY A 70 5.71 3.16 38.02
N GLY A 71 6.64 4.06 37.78
CA GLY A 71 6.37 5.39 37.27
C GLY A 71 5.62 5.37 35.94
N ARG A 72 4.94 6.49 35.61
CA ARG A 72 4.18 6.74 34.37
C ARG A 72 4.95 6.55 33.05
N ASP A 73 6.25 6.29 33.11
CA ASP A 73 7.17 6.26 31.99
C ASP A 73 7.25 4.88 31.29
N ASN A 74 6.52 3.86 31.78
CA ASN A 74 6.66 2.49 31.29
C ASN A 74 5.47 1.98 30.45
N LEU A 75 4.51 2.85 30.12
CA LEU A 75 3.33 2.49 29.33
C LEU A 75 3.40 3.07 27.92
N ILE A 76 3.25 2.20 26.92
CA ILE A 76 3.28 2.58 25.50
C ILE A 76 1.96 2.15 24.87
N ALA A 77 1.31 3.08 24.14
CA ALA A 77 0.16 2.75 23.31
C ALA A 77 0.63 2.41 21.89
N GLY A 78 0.05 1.36 21.31
CA GLY A 78 0.43 0.94 19.98
C GLY A 78 -0.57 -0.07 19.39
N ARG A 79 -0.36 -0.41 18.13
CA ARG A 79 -1.15 -1.39 17.41
C ARG A 79 -0.54 -2.78 17.55
N LEU A 80 -1.36 -3.74 17.96
CA LEU A 80 -0.96 -5.15 18.07
C LEU A 80 -0.98 -5.83 16.69
N ASP A 81 0.11 -6.50 16.36
CA ASP A 81 0.23 -7.41 15.24
C ASP A 81 0.55 -8.81 15.79
N LEU A 82 -0.43 -9.71 15.67
CA LEU A 82 -0.32 -11.08 16.17
C LEU A 82 0.36 -11.98 15.13
N HIS A 83 1.14 -12.92 15.62
CA HIS A 83 1.66 -14.03 14.85
C HIS A 83 0.77 -15.27 15.07
N ARG A 84 0.67 -16.12 14.04
CA ARG A 84 -0.11 -17.37 14.11
C ARG A 84 0.31 -18.32 15.24
N ASP A 85 1.54 -18.23 15.73
CA ASP A 85 2.03 -19.01 16.87
C ASP A 85 1.59 -18.40 18.22
N GLY A 86 0.72 -17.38 18.20
CA GLY A 86 0.10 -16.78 19.39
C GLY A 86 0.90 -15.69 20.09
N TYR A 87 2.14 -15.38 19.68
CA TYR A 87 2.85 -14.20 20.15
C TYR A 87 2.53 -12.99 19.28
N GLY A 88 2.85 -11.78 19.74
CA GLY A 88 2.61 -10.56 18.97
C GLY A 88 3.73 -9.55 19.07
N PHE A 89 3.62 -8.54 18.22
CA PHE A 89 4.43 -7.32 18.26
C PHE A 89 3.50 -6.12 18.38
N VAL A 90 3.86 -5.17 19.23
CA VAL A 90 3.13 -3.90 19.28
C VAL A 90 4.00 -2.82 18.69
N ARG A 91 3.50 -2.22 17.62
CA ARG A 91 4.11 -1.07 16.97
C ARG A 91 3.67 0.20 17.69
N PRO A 92 4.59 0.94 18.33
CA PRO A 92 4.26 2.17 19.03
C PRO A 92 3.68 3.23 18.09
N ASN A 93 2.74 4.03 18.58
CA ASN A 93 2.22 5.16 17.82
C ASN A 93 3.29 6.24 17.69
N ALA A 94 3.52 6.78 16.49
CA ALA A 94 4.66 7.63 16.11
C ALA A 94 4.85 8.94 16.91
N ARG A 95 3.88 9.35 17.73
CA ARG A 95 3.88 10.64 18.46
C ARG A 95 3.90 10.50 19.97
N GLN A 96 4.49 9.44 20.51
CA GLN A 96 4.56 9.27 21.95
C GLN A 96 5.80 9.95 22.54
N ALA A 97 5.61 10.53 23.74
CA ALA A 97 6.71 11.16 24.53
C ALA A 97 7.79 10.17 25.00
N SER A 98 7.56 8.86 24.81
CA SER A 98 8.46 7.79 25.27
C SER A 98 9.72 7.61 24.42
N GLY A 99 9.75 8.15 23.19
CA GLY A 99 10.88 8.01 22.26
C GLY A 99 11.16 6.58 21.77
N VAL A 100 10.25 5.63 22.05
CA VAL A 100 10.37 4.23 21.60
C VAL A 100 9.79 4.13 20.20
N THR A 101 10.62 3.72 19.26
CA THR A 101 10.27 3.54 17.83
C THR A 101 10.25 2.07 17.40
N ASP A 102 10.93 1.19 18.17
CA ASP A 102 11.04 -0.22 17.84
C ASP A 102 9.80 -1.01 18.28
N ASP A 103 9.47 -2.06 17.53
CA ASP A 103 8.38 -2.96 17.85
C ASP A 103 8.61 -3.68 19.19
N VAL A 104 7.57 -3.74 20.03
CA VAL A 104 7.61 -4.39 21.34
C VAL A 104 7.08 -5.81 21.22
N PHE A 105 7.91 -6.79 21.56
CA PHE A 105 7.52 -8.20 21.56
C PHE A 105 6.58 -8.53 22.73
N ILE A 106 5.46 -9.21 22.47
CA ILE A 106 4.48 -9.67 23.45
C ILE A 106 4.42 -11.20 23.42
N PRO A 107 4.76 -11.88 24.51
CA PRO A 107 4.64 -13.33 24.60
C PRO A 107 3.18 -13.81 24.54
N PRO A 108 2.90 -15.07 24.11
CA PRO A 108 1.53 -15.58 23.99
C PRO A 108 0.68 -15.50 25.25
N ASN A 109 1.28 -15.70 26.41
CA ASN A 109 0.61 -15.63 27.73
C ASN A 109 0.33 -14.20 28.23
N GLU A 110 0.88 -13.18 27.55
CA GLU A 110 0.75 -11.76 27.92
C GLU A 110 -0.14 -10.95 26.95
N ILE A 111 -0.83 -11.64 26.03
CA ILE A 111 -1.75 -11.01 25.04
C ILE A 111 -3.03 -10.48 25.71
N ASN A 112 -3.41 -11.03 26.88
CA ASN A 112 -4.54 -10.56 27.72
C ASN A 112 -5.88 -10.35 26.97
N GLY A 113 -6.22 -11.27 26.05
CA GLY A 113 -7.48 -11.20 25.30
C GLY A 113 -7.53 -10.08 24.26
N ALA A 114 -6.41 -9.51 23.86
CA ALA A 114 -6.32 -8.66 22.68
C ALA A 114 -6.37 -9.52 21.42
N MET A 115 -6.92 -8.95 20.36
CA MET A 115 -7.05 -9.57 19.03
C MET A 115 -6.17 -8.86 18.02
N GLN A 116 -6.02 -9.49 16.87
CA GLN A 116 -5.25 -8.92 15.75
C GLN A 116 -5.69 -7.49 15.43
N GLY A 117 -4.73 -6.57 15.36
CA GLY A 117 -4.95 -5.19 14.98
C GLY A 117 -5.49 -4.25 16.04
N ASP A 118 -5.81 -4.76 17.25
CA ASP A 118 -6.30 -3.94 18.36
C ASP A 118 -5.30 -2.83 18.73
N GLN A 119 -5.84 -1.66 19.08
CA GLN A 119 -5.05 -0.63 19.76
C GLN A 119 -4.91 -1.02 21.24
N VAL A 120 -3.69 -1.17 21.70
CA VAL A 120 -3.38 -1.68 23.03
C VAL A 120 -2.48 -0.74 23.81
N LEU A 121 -2.57 -0.83 25.12
CA LEU A 121 -1.63 -0.22 26.06
C LEU A 121 -0.71 -1.32 26.59
N VAL A 122 0.58 -1.18 26.33
CA VAL A 122 1.61 -2.13 26.72
C VAL A 122 2.38 -1.60 27.93
N GLU A 123 2.56 -2.43 28.92
CA GLU A 123 3.50 -2.22 30.02
C GLU A 123 4.85 -2.83 29.62
N MET A 124 5.85 -1.96 29.51
CA MET A 124 7.19 -2.36 29.09
C MET A 124 7.92 -3.10 30.20
N GLU A 125 8.56 -4.18 29.82
CA GLU A 125 9.53 -4.88 30.67
C GLU A 125 10.94 -4.31 30.48
N PRO A 126 11.86 -4.53 31.43
CA PRO A 126 13.26 -4.19 31.23
C PRO A 126 13.80 -4.84 29.95
N PRO A 127 14.61 -4.13 29.16
CA PRO A 127 15.18 -4.66 27.93
C PRO A 127 15.88 -6.00 28.18
N ARG A 128 15.63 -6.98 27.30
CA ARG A 128 16.30 -8.29 27.37
C ARG A 128 17.80 -8.15 27.17
N ALA A 129 18.56 -9.19 27.54
CA ALA A 129 20.00 -9.21 27.38
C ALA A 129 20.50 -9.03 25.94
N ASP A 130 19.64 -9.28 24.95
CA ASP A 130 19.86 -9.06 23.50
C ASP A 130 19.47 -7.65 23.03
N GLY A 131 19.01 -6.78 23.94
CA GLY A 131 18.59 -5.41 23.65
C GLY A 131 17.18 -5.29 23.06
N LYS A 132 16.46 -6.40 22.88
CA LYS A 132 15.09 -6.36 22.35
C LYS A 132 14.09 -5.93 23.40
N LEU A 133 13.11 -5.13 22.95
CA LEU A 133 12.01 -4.66 23.80
C LEU A 133 10.98 -5.77 23.97
N SER A 134 10.52 -5.99 25.19
CA SER A 134 9.39 -6.86 25.49
C SER A 134 8.43 -6.18 26.48
N GLY A 135 7.20 -6.67 26.51
CA GLY A 135 6.18 -6.12 27.40
C GLY A 135 4.97 -7.03 27.48
N ARG A 136 3.99 -6.60 28.26
CA ARG A 136 2.68 -7.24 28.38
C ARG A 136 1.57 -6.28 28.02
N ILE A 137 0.48 -6.79 27.45
CA ILE A 137 -0.69 -5.97 27.20
C ILE A 137 -1.40 -5.71 28.53
N ALA A 138 -1.35 -4.45 28.97
CA ALA A 138 -2.05 -4.01 30.17
C ALA A 138 -3.56 -3.87 29.88
N ARG A 139 -3.92 -3.41 28.68
CA ARG A 139 -5.31 -3.21 28.30
C ARG A 139 -5.47 -2.98 26.80
N VAL A 140 -6.63 -3.39 26.25
CA VAL A 140 -7.11 -2.99 24.92
C VAL A 140 -7.75 -1.60 25.03
N LEU A 141 -7.32 -0.68 24.19
CA LEU A 141 -7.81 0.70 24.10
C LEU A 141 -8.97 0.80 23.11
N GLU A 142 -8.81 0.15 21.95
CA GLU A 142 -9.80 0.12 20.89
C GLU A 142 -9.76 -1.23 20.18
N ARG A 143 -10.93 -1.81 19.94
CA ARG A 143 -11.07 -3.05 19.18
C ARG A 143 -11.05 -2.76 17.68
N ARG A 144 -10.25 -3.51 16.95
CA ARG A 144 -10.13 -3.37 15.51
C ARG A 144 -11.26 -4.09 14.76
N ASN A 145 -11.55 -5.32 15.18
CA ASN A 145 -12.38 -6.25 14.41
C ASN A 145 -13.70 -6.51 15.15
N PRO A 146 -14.72 -5.65 15.00
CA PRO A 146 -16.05 -5.91 15.59
C PRO A 146 -16.74 -7.10 14.94
N THR A 147 -16.40 -7.40 13.68
CA THR A 147 -16.83 -8.59 12.95
C THR A 147 -15.62 -9.41 12.49
N VAL A 148 -15.83 -10.69 12.28
CA VAL A 148 -14.81 -11.65 11.85
C VAL A 148 -15.41 -12.63 10.85
N VAL A 149 -14.80 -12.74 9.69
CA VAL A 149 -15.17 -13.73 8.68
C VAL A 149 -14.47 -15.06 8.94
N GLY A 150 -15.19 -16.16 8.77
CA GLY A 150 -14.63 -17.51 8.96
C GLY A 150 -15.55 -18.61 8.49
N THR A 151 -15.10 -19.86 8.64
CA THR A 151 -15.84 -21.06 8.26
C THR A 151 -16.64 -21.56 9.45
N PHE A 152 -17.92 -21.78 9.25
CA PHE A 152 -18.83 -22.29 10.28
C PHE A 152 -18.75 -23.81 10.41
N HIS A 153 -18.73 -24.30 11.66
CA HIS A 153 -18.78 -25.73 11.99
C HIS A 153 -19.75 -25.98 13.13
N TYR A 154 -20.66 -26.94 12.91
CA TYR A 154 -21.53 -27.40 13.96
C TYR A 154 -20.79 -28.24 15.01
N SER A 155 -21.38 -28.33 16.20
CA SER A 155 -20.86 -29.16 17.26
C SER A 155 -20.78 -30.65 16.81
N ARG A 156 -19.56 -31.20 16.85
CA ARG A 156 -19.29 -32.61 16.48
C ARG A 156 -18.48 -33.29 17.55
N GLY A 157 -19.11 -33.59 18.69
CA GLY A 157 -18.52 -34.36 19.78
C GLY A 157 -17.18 -33.78 20.31
N GLU A 158 -16.14 -34.63 20.38
CA GLU A 158 -14.85 -34.23 21.01
C GLU A 158 -14.08 -33.17 20.22
N ARG A 159 -14.26 -33.09 18.90
CA ARG A 159 -13.49 -32.15 18.07
C ARG A 159 -14.01 -30.70 18.19
N TYR A 160 -15.33 -30.56 18.24
CA TYR A 160 -16.00 -29.26 18.44
C TYR A 160 -17.20 -29.49 19.37
N PRO A 161 -17.03 -29.22 20.68
CA PRO A 161 -18.11 -29.45 21.65
C PRO A 161 -19.24 -28.40 21.56
N LEU A 162 -18.98 -27.29 20.82
CA LEU A 162 -19.92 -26.20 20.58
C LEU A 162 -19.86 -25.81 19.10
N ASN A 163 -20.91 -25.14 18.61
CA ASN A 163 -20.87 -24.52 17.29
C ASN A 163 -19.79 -23.45 17.29
N VAL A 164 -18.94 -23.46 16.28
CA VAL A 164 -17.80 -22.55 16.19
C VAL A 164 -17.62 -22.01 14.79
N VAL A 165 -17.06 -20.81 14.71
CA VAL A 165 -16.52 -20.27 13.48
C VAL A 165 -15.01 -20.22 13.60
N ILE A 166 -14.32 -20.83 12.64
CA ILE A 166 -12.87 -20.76 12.51
C ILE A 166 -12.53 -19.51 11.71
N PRO A 167 -11.85 -18.51 12.33
CA PRO A 167 -11.49 -17.29 11.64
C PRO A 167 -10.65 -17.55 10.39
N PHE A 168 -10.94 -16.82 9.33
CA PHE A 168 -10.16 -16.85 8.11
C PHE A 168 -8.77 -16.20 8.28
N ASP A 169 -8.61 -15.26 9.21
CA ASP A 169 -7.32 -14.69 9.56
C ASP A 169 -6.58 -15.61 10.53
N GLU A 170 -5.52 -16.28 10.07
CA GLU A 170 -4.71 -17.23 10.86
C GLU A 170 -4.09 -16.61 12.13
N ARG A 171 -3.96 -15.28 12.17
CA ARG A 171 -3.49 -14.55 13.35
C ARG A 171 -4.51 -14.56 14.48
N MET A 172 -5.77 -14.85 14.17
CA MET A 172 -6.84 -15.09 15.15
C MET A 172 -6.90 -16.59 15.49
N THR A 173 -6.05 -17.02 16.40
CA THR A 173 -5.81 -18.44 16.72
C THR A 173 -6.94 -19.14 17.47
N GLN A 174 -7.93 -18.39 17.98
CA GLN A 174 -9.03 -18.94 18.76
C GLN A 174 -10.30 -19.00 17.92
N PRO A 175 -10.99 -20.19 17.87
CA PRO A 175 -12.31 -20.28 17.30
C PRO A 175 -13.31 -19.39 18.03
N ILE A 176 -14.27 -18.83 17.30
CA ILE A 176 -15.36 -18.01 17.85
C ILE A 176 -16.52 -18.94 18.16
N VAL A 177 -16.94 -18.99 19.41
CA VAL A 177 -18.09 -19.81 19.84
C VAL A 177 -19.39 -19.13 19.41
N ILE A 178 -20.26 -19.89 18.76
CA ILE A 178 -21.61 -19.45 18.36
C ILE A 178 -22.61 -20.16 19.24
N PRO A 179 -23.28 -19.49 20.19
CA PRO A 179 -24.32 -20.08 21.00
C PRO A 179 -25.48 -20.56 20.11
N GLU A 180 -26.15 -21.64 20.54
CA GLU A 180 -27.34 -22.19 19.88
C GLU A 180 -28.41 -21.07 19.69
N GLY A 181 -28.95 -20.96 18.47
CA GLY A 181 -29.87 -19.92 18.05
C GLY A 181 -29.23 -18.60 17.65
N GLN A 182 -27.87 -18.48 17.70
CA GLN A 182 -27.14 -17.31 17.18
C GLN A 182 -26.50 -17.59 15.81
N GLU A 183 -26.74 -18.76 15.25
CA GLU A 183 -26.38 -19.15 13.89
C GLU A 183 -27.39 -18.68 12.84
N VAL A 184 -28.58 -18.24 13.26
CA VAL A 184 -29.65 -17.80 12.36
C VAL A 184 -29.54 -16.30 12.13
N VAL A 185 -29.48 -15.91 10.87
CA VAL A 185 -29.53 -14.49 10.46
C VAL A 185 -30.97 -14.02 10.65
N ALA A 186 -31.19 -13.03 11.52
CA ALA A 186 -32.53 -12.44 11.68
C ALA A 186 -32.95 -11.77 10.35
N GLU A 187 -34.16 -12.07 9.87
CA GLU A 187 -34.73 -11.55 8.60
C GLU A 187 -35.08 -10.05 8.69
N GLU A 188 -34.26 -9.21 9.25
CA GLU A 188 -34.49 -7.75 9.25
C GLU A 188 -33.29 -6.98 8.71
N SER A 189 -33.16 -6.96 7.37
CA SER A 189 -32.72 -5.71 6.71
C SER A 189 -33.07 -5.78 5.21
N GLU A 190 -34.08 -5.03 4.82
CA GLU A 190 -34.50 -4.77 3.42
C GLU A 190 -33.47 -4.00 2.58
N THR A 191 -32.18 -4.01 2.94
CA THR A 191 -31.15 -3.21 2.27
C THR A 191 -29.99 -4.00 1.70
N THR A 192 -30.20 -5.29 1.33
CA THR A 192 -29.13 -6.03 0.66
C THR A 192 -29.60 -6.47 -0.74
N PRO A 193 -29.20 -5.77 -1.82
CA PRO A 193 -29.57 -6.16 -3.20
C PRO A 193 -28.64 -7.23 -3.80
N HIS A 194 -27.97 -8.05 -3.03
CA HIS A 194 -27.13 -9.14 -3.56
C HIS A 194 -27.35 -10.44 -2.77
N ARG A 195 -28.49 -11.06 -3.04
CA ARG A 195 -28.65 -12.49 -2.86
C ARG A 195 -27.75 -13.17 -3.88
N VAL A 196 -26.71 -13.85 -3.41
CA VAL A 196 -25.79 -14.56 -4.31
C VAL A 196 -26.56 -15.60 -5.11
N LEU A 197 -26.57 -15.45 -6.42
CA LEU A 197 -27.33 -16.26 -7.40
C LEU A 197 -26.92 -17.76 -7.45
N GLY A 198 -26.05 -18.24 -6.55
CA GLY A 198 -25.57 -19.62 -6.54
C GLY A 198 -26.42 -20.63 -5.73
N SER A 199 -27.05 -20.18 -4.63
CA SER A 199 -27.75 -21.10 -3.72
C SER A 199 -29.08 -21.65 -4.28
N GLU A 200 -29.78 -20.90 -5.12
CA GLU A 200 -31.05 -21.37 -5.73
C GLU A 200 -30.84 -22.41 -6.84
N ALA A 201 -29.71 -22.42 -7.51
CA ALA A 201 -29.44 -23.39 -8.58
C ALA A 201 -29.11 -24.78 -8.04
N LYS A 202 -28.40 -24.90 -6.89
CA LYS A 202 -28.06 -26.18 -6.25
C LYS A 202 -29.25 -26.82 -5.50
N ALA A 203 -30.11 -26.01 -4.88
CA ALA A 203 -31.33 -26.50 -4.23
C ALA A 203 -32.29 -27.14 -5.23
N ARG A 204 -32.44 -26.56 -6.42
CA ARG A 204 -33.28 -27.14 -7.49
C ARG A 204 -32.72 -28.40 -8.12
N SER A 205 -31.42 -28.64 -8.09
CA SER A 205 -30.80 -29.85 -8.63
C SER A 205 -30.87 -31.07 -7.70
N ARG A 206 -31.20 -30.87 -6.41
CA ARG A 206 -31.33 -31.98 -5.43
C ARG A 206 -32.76 -32.42 -5.13
N GLY A 207 -33.78 -31.78 -5.68
CA GLY A 207 -35.15 -32.22 -5.57
C GLY A 207 -35.75 -32.16 -4.15
N GLU A 208 -35.25 -31.29 -3.29
CA GLU A 208 -35.71 -31.13 -1.93
C GLU A 208 -36.70 -29.97 -1.79
N SER A 209 -37.81 -30.24 -1.13
CA SER A 209 -38.92 -29.30 -0.92
C SER A 209 -38.58 -28.24 0.14
N PRO A 210 -39.17 -27.05 0.07
CA PRO A 210 -38.84 -25.94 0.96
C PRO A 210 -39.69 -25.97 2.25
N GLU A 211 -39.56 -27.01 3.03
CA GLU A 211 -40.15 -27.08 4.38
C GLU A 211 -39.16 -27.74 5.34
N GLY A 212 -38.49 -26.91 6.15
CA GLY A 212 -37.61 -27.34 7.21
C GLY A 212 -36.11 -27.28 6.84
N GLU A 213 -35.49 -26.12 6.95
CA GLU A 213 -34.03 -26.01 6.96
C GLU A 213 -33.51 -26.79 8.19
N SER A 214 -32.92 -27.94 7.88
CA SER A 214 -32.21 -28.75 8.89
C SER A 214 -31.08 -27.91 9.50
N PRO A 215 -30.72 -28.07 10.80
CA PRO A 215 -29.60 -27.38 11.44
C PRO A 215 -28.24 -27.63 10.76
N GLU A 216 -28.17 -28.48 9.77
CA GLU A 216 -26.94 -28.80 9.01
C GLU A 216 -26.64 -27.80 7.85
N GLY A 217 -27.48 -26.80 7.62
CA GLY A 217 -27.40 -25.93 6.46
C GLY A 217 -26.14 -25.02 6.39
N LEU A 218 -25.45 -24.72 7.49
CA LEU A 218 -24.30 -23.82 7.53
C LEU A 218 -22.95 -24.52 7.58
N GLU A 219 -22.88 -25.82 7.68
CA GLU A 219 -21.63 -26.57 7.81
C GLU A 219 -20.68 -26.32 6.62
N GLY A 220 -19.51 -25.79 6.91
CA GLY A 220 -18.47 -25.49 5.93
C GLY A 220 -18.66 -24.17 5.16
N LEU A 221 -19.79 -23.48 5.36
CA LEU A 221 -20.03 -22.19 4.71
C LEU A 221 -19.20 -21.08 5.35
N ILE A 222 -18.92 -20.09 4.55
CA ILE A 222 -18.27 -18.85 5.00
C ILE A 222 -19.33 -17.91 5.56
N VAL A 223 -19.08 -17.43 6.77
CA VAL A 223 -19.98 -16.50 7.48
C VAL A 223 -19.25 -15.30 8.02
N ASP A 224 -19.95 -14.16 8.15
CA ASP A 224 -19.48 -13.00 8.90
C ASP A 224 -20.13 -13.01 10.29
N VAL A 225 -19.32 -12.85 11.33
CA VAL A 225 -19.70 -13.01 12.73
C VAL A 225 -19.43 -11.72 13.50
N GLU A 226 -20.45 -11.16 14.14
CA GLU A 226 -20.26 -10.07 15.09
C GLU A 226 -19.80 -10.64 16.45
N ILE A 227 -18.74 -10.06 17.01
CA ILE A 227 -18.23 -10.45 18.33
C ILE A 227 -19.10 -9.83 19.41
N THR A 228 -19.86 -10.67 20.12
CA THR A 228 -20.72 -10.27 21.24
C THR A 228 -20.01 -10.31 22.59
N SER A 229 -19.00 -11.17 22.74
CA SER A 229 -18.13 -11.24 23.91
C SER A 229 -16.68 -11.42 23.49
N TRP A 230 -15.83 -10.49 23.91
CA TRP A 230 -14.41 -10.52 23.60
C TRP A 230 -13.65 -11.59 24.37
N PRO A 231 -12.55 -12.12 23.78
CA PRO A 231 -11.74 -13.11 24.47
C PRO A 231 -11.17 -12.56 25.78
N ALA A 232 -11.04 -13.45 26.74
CA ALA A 232 -10.40 -13.18 28.03
C ALA A 232 -9.51 -14.40 28.40
N PRO A 233 -8.64 -14.31 29.40
CA PRO A 233 -7.87 -15.46 29.84
C PRO A 233 -8.78 -16.68 30.10
N PHE A 234 -8.52 -17.77 29.36
CA PHE A 234 -9.29 -19.04 29.42
C PHE A 234 -10.75 -18.96 28.91
N LYS A 235 -11.13 -17.88 28.23
CA LYS A 235 -12.46 -17.74 27.61
C LYS A 235 -12.30 -17.39 26.12
N PRO A 236 -12.78 -18.23 25.22
CA PRO A 236 -12.79 -17.92 23.80
C PRO A 236 -13.73 -16.74 23.51
N PRO A 237 -13.58 -16.05 22.37
CA PRO A 237 -14.54 -15.07 21.90
C PRO A 237 -15.89 -15.75 21.62
N VAL A 238 -16.98 -15.01 21.84
CA VAL A 238 -18.35 -15.45 21.52
C VAL A 238 -18.94 -14.50 20.51
N GLY A 239 -19.63 -15.00 19.51
CA GLY A 239 -20.22 -14.19 18.46
C GLY A 239 -21.60 -14.67 18.02
N ARG A 240 -22.20 -13.93 17.10
CA ARG A 240 -23.42 -14.32 16.37
C ARG A 240 -23.18 -14.17 14.86
N VAL A 241 -23.76 -15.04 14.07
CA VAL A 241 -23.73 -14.93 12.61
C VAL A 241 -24.61 -13.74 12.19
N ILE A 242 -24.03 -12.83 11.41
CA ILE A 242 -24.77 -11.67 10.88
C ILE A 242 -24.99 -11.75 9.38
N GLU A 243 -24.19 -12.56 8.68
CA GLU A 243 -24.30 -12.76 7.24
C GLU A 243 -23.72 -14.11 6.82
N VAL A 244 -24.35 -14.78 5.87
CA VAL A 244 -23.83 -15.98 5.22
C VAL A 244 -23.32 -15.58 3.85
N LEU A 245 -22.02 -15.77 3.60
CA LEU A 245 -21.40 -15.37 2.35
C LEU A 245 -21.52 -16.42 1.24
N GLY A 246 -21.60 -17.70 1.61
CA GLY A 246 -21.75 -18.83 0.70
C GLY A 246 -20.70 -19.91 0.86
N ASP A 247 -20.68 -20.81 -0.11
CA ASP A 247 -19.68 -21.87 -0.20
C ASP A 247 -18.32 -21.24 -0.57
N PRO A 248 -17.21 -21.63 0.08
CA PRO A 248 -15.88 -21.12 -0.26
C PRO A 248 -15.50 -21.33 -1.75
N ASP A 249 -16.18 -22.28 -2.43
CA ASP A 249 -15.96 -22.58 -3.84
C ASP A 249 -16.85 -21.77 -4.79
N ASP A 250 -17.81 -21.00 -4.28
CA ASP A 250 -18.66 -20.15 -5.09
C ASP A 250 -17.90 -18.92 -5.59
N PHE A 251 -18.19 -18.51 -6.83
CA PHE A 251 -17.57 -17.33 -7.45
C PHE A 251 -17.85 -16.05 -6.66
N GLY A 252 -16.77 -15.33 -6.31
CA GLY A 252 -16.84 -14.03 -5.64
C GLY A 252 -16.94 -14.11 -4.12
N VAL A 253 -17.14 -15.28 -3.50
CA VAL A 253 -17.11 -15.45 -2.04
C VAL A 253 -15.72 -15.13 -1.49
N ASP A 254 -14.68 -15.51 -2.20
CA ASP A 254 -13.29 -15.19 -1.88
C ASP A 254 -13.04 -13.67 -1.81
N VAL A 255 -13.61 -12.90 -2.73
CA VAL A 255 -13.53 -11.42 -2.71
C VAL A 255 -14.28 -10.85 -1.51
N GLU A 256 -15.50 -11.35 -1.24
CA GLU A 256 -16.29 -10.95 -0.07
C GLU A 256 -15.57 -11.27 1.26
N MET A 257 -14.86 -12.40 1.33
CA MET A 257 -14.02 -12.75 2.47
C MET A 257 -12.91 -11.72 2.68
N MET A 258 -12.21 -11.32 1.61
CA MET A 258 -11.14 -10.31 1.69
C MET A 258 -11.67 -8.95 2.11
N ILE A 259 -12.81 -8.53 1.56
CA ILE A 259 -13.48 -7.27 1.91
C ILE A 259 -13.73 -7.20 3.42
N ARG A 260 -14.28 -8.28 4.02
CA ARG A 260 -14.58 -8.31 5.46
C ARG A 260 -13.33 -8.46 6.31
N LYS A 261 -12.43 -9.36 5.93
CA LYS A 261 -11.15 -9.54 6.65
C LYS A 261 -10.39 -8.23 6.77
N HIS A 262 -10.29 -7.48 5.68
CA HIS A 262 -9.59 -6.19 5.65
C HIS A 262 -10.49 -5.02 6.05
N GLN A 263 -11.77 -5.27 6.40
CA GLN A 263 -12.75 -4.24 6.80
C GLN A 263 -12.81 -3.09 5.78
N LEU A 264 -12.90 -3.43 4.50
CA LEU A 264 -13.05 -2.46 3.44
C LEU A 264 -14.50 -1.95 3.41
N PRO A 265 -14.71 -0.62 3.37
CA PRO A 265 -16.05 -0.06 3.27
C PRO A 265 -16.70 -0.40 1.92
N ARG A 266 -17.72 -1.25 1.91
CA ARG A 266 -18.37 -1.75 0.67
C ARG A 266 -19.58 -0.95 0.24
N VAL A 267 -20.33 -0.41 1.18
CA VAL A 267 -21.57 0.31 0.94
C VAL A 267 -21.38 1.77 1.30
N PHE A 268 -21.86 2.65 0.45
CA PHE A 268 -21.92 4.09 0.77
C PHE A 268 -23.17 4.36 1.63
N PRO A 269 -23.03 5.15 2.71
CA PRO A 269 -24.19 5.62 3.46
C PRO A 269 -25.18 6.40 2.58
N GLU A 270 -26.46 6.28 2.86
CA GLU A 270 -27.51 6.96 2.07
C GLU A 270 -27.32 8.49 2.00
N GLY A 271 -26.87 9.10 3.09
CA GLY A 271 -26.53 10.52 3.14
C GLY A 271 -25.46 10.92 2.12
N VAL A 272 -24.43 10.08 1.98
CA VAL A 272 -23.34 10.26 1.01
C VAL A 272 -23.86 10.13 -0.42
N LEU A 273 -24.68 9.11 -0.70
CA LEU A 273 -25.28 8.93 -2.03
C LEU A 273 -26.23 10.08 -2.41
N LYS A 274 -27.00 10.59 -1.45
CA LYS A 274 -27.86 11.74 -1.65
C LYS A 274 -27.06 13.00 -1.95
N GLU A 275 -25.98 13.24 -1.22
CA GLU A 275 -25.07 14.36 -1.48
C GLU A 275 -24.40 14.21 -2.85
N ALA A 276 -23.89 13.02 -3.20
CA ALA A 276 -23.28 12.75 -4.48
C ALA A 276 -24.21 13.11 -5.65
N ARG A 277 -25.47 12.66 -5.60
CA ARG A 277 -26.48 12.99 -6.63
C ARG A 277 -26.80 14.48 -6.69
N ALA A 278 -26.74 15.18 -5.58
CA ALA A 278 -27.02 16.63 -5.54
C ALA A 278 -25.89 17.44 -6.17
N VAL A 279 -24.63 17.03 -6.00
CA VAL A 279 -23.45 17.75 -6.52
C VAL A 279 -23.02 17.31 -7.90
N ALA A 280 -23.47 16.13 -8.37
CA ALA A 280 -23.07 15.54 -9.68
C ALA A 280 -23.71 16.29 -10.87
N ARG A 281 -23.41 17.57 -10.99
CA ARG A 281 -23.86 18.43 -12.10
C ARG A 281 -22.79 19.44 -12.46
N LEU A 282 -22.71 19.75 -13.75
CA LEU A 282 -21.81 20.78 -14.24
C LEU A 282 -22.38 22.17 -13.96
N ASP A 283 -21.63 23.00 -13.24
CA ASP A 283 -21.98 24.40 -13.02
C ASP A 283 -21.48 25.26 -14.19
N LEU A 284 -22.42 25.91 -14.91
CA LEU A 284 -22.09 26.72 -16.07
C LEU A 284 -21.37 28.03 -15.70
N GLU A 285 -21.55 28.56 -14.50
CA GLU A 285 -20.81 29.73 -14.02
C GLU A 285 -19.33 29.35 -13.78
N GLU A 286 -19.09 28.18 -13.20
CA GLU A 286 -17.73 27.63 -13.05
C GLU A 286 -17.08 27.37 -14.41
N VAL A 287 -17.79 26.83 -15.38
CA VAL A 287 -17.29 26.64 -16.76
C VAL A 287 -16.85 27.97 -17.37
N ALA A 288 -17.70 29.01 -17.23
CA ALA A 288 -17.41 30.32 -17.80
C ALA A 288 -16.19 31.04 -17.16
N ARG A 289 -15.88 30.73 -15.90
CA ARG A 289 -14.77 31.31 -15.15
C ARG A 289 -13.42 30.68 -15.50
N ARG A 290 -13.42 29.44 -15.99
CA ARG A 290 -12.22 28.64 -16.21
C ARG A 290 -11.62 28.86 -17.59
N ARG A 291 -10.33 28.52 -17.73
CA ARG A 291 -9.66 28.50 -19.02
C ARG A 291 -10.30 27.42 -19.92
N ASP A 292 -10.69 27.82 -21.14
CA ASP A 292 -11.35 26.95 -22.09
C ASP A 292 -10.32 26.19 -22.96
N PHE A 293 -10.32 24.87 -22.86
CA PHE A 293 -9.49 23.96 -23.64
C PHE A 293 -10.33 23.02 -24.52
N ARG A 294 -11.66 23.23 -24.61
CA ARG A 294 -12.60 22.29 -25.27
C ARG A 294 -12.39 22.08 -26.76
N THR A 295 -11.68 22.99 -27.41
CA THR A 295 -11.35 22.91 -28.85
C THR A 295 -10.07 22.14 -29.14
N LEU A 296 -9.30 21.78 -28.12
CA LEU A 296 -8.04 21.08 -28.27
C LEU A 296 -8.27 19.56 -28.39
N PRO A 297 -7.42 18.84 -29.18
CA PRO A 297 -7.54 17.39 -29.36
C PRO A 297 -6.99 16.59 -28.18
N ILE A 298 -7.44 16.89 -26.97
CA ILE A 298 -7.05 16.23 -25.72
C ILE A 298 -7.66 14.84 -25.68
N VAL A 299 -6.89 13.83 -25.22
CA VAL A 299 -7.33 12.43 -25.16
C VAL A 299 -7.07 11.83 -23.78
N THR A 300 -7.88 10.86 -23.36
CA THR A 300 -7.58 9.95 -22.26
C THR A 300 -6.99 8.65 -22.79
N ILE A 301 -6.06 8.03 -22.01
CA ILE A 301 -5.40 6.76 -22.38
C ILE A 301 -5.36 5.87 -21.14
N ASP A 302 -6.21 4.84 -21.09
CA ASP A 302 -6.45 4.04 -19.91
C ASP A 302 -6.49 2.54 -20.23
N GLY A 303 -6.66 1.70 -19.20
CA GLY A 303 -6.93 0.28 -19.36
C GLY A 303 -8.29 0.02 -20.02
N GLU A 304 -8.45 -1.18 -20.59
CA GLU A 304 -9.67 -1.56 -21.35
C GLU A 304 -10.95 -1.47 -20.50
N THR A 305 -10.86 -1.86 -19.23
CA THR A 305 -12.00 -1.94 -18.32
C THR A 305 -12.22 -0.67 -17.47
N ALA A 306 -11.30 0.30 -17.53
CA ALA A 306 -11.39 1.54 -16.76
C ALA A 306 -12.63 2.36 -17.19
N ARG A 307 -13.25 3.00 -16.17
CA ARG A 307 -14.42 3.89 -16.34
C ARG A 307 -14.25 5.23 -15.62
N ASP A 308 -13.25 5.32 -14.75
CA ASP A 308 -12.88 6.45 -13.90
C ASP A 308 -11.62 7.13 -14.48
N PHE A 309 -11.84 7.94 -15.55
CA PHE A 309 -10.74 8.59 -16.26
C PHE A 309 -10.29 9.83 -15.50
N ASP A 310 -9.20 9.70 -14.73
CA ASP A 310 -8.63 10.77 -13.92
C ASP A 310 -7.87 11.80 -14.76
N ASP A 311 -7.18 11.36 -15.83
CA ASP A 311 -6.24 12.17 -16.57
C ASP A 311 -6.48 12.20 -18.08
N ALA A 312 -6.18 13.34 -18.68
CA ALA A 312 -6.19 13.55 -20.12
C ALA A 312 -4.96 14.37 -20.53
N VAL A 313 -4.40 14.07 -21.70
CA VAL A 313 -3.12 14.59 -22.13
C VAL A 313 -3.14 15.15 -23.55
N LEU A 314 -2.24 16.10 -23.78
CA LEU A 314 -1.95 16.65 -25.11
C LEU A 314 -0.48 17.03 -25.20
N VAL A 315 0.17 16.72 -26.32
CA VAL A 315 1.52 17.19 -26.65
C VAL A 315 1.50 17.94 -27.97
N THR A 316 2.03 19.15 -27.96
CA THR A 316 2.22 19.96 -29.17
C THR A 316 3.68 20.36 -29.33
N GLU A 317 4.12 20.61 -30.58
CA GLU A 317 5.46 21.15 -30.84
C GLU A 317 5.44 22.66 -30.79
N ARG A 318 6.48 23.23 -30.21
CA ARG A 318 6.71 24.67 -30.14
C ARG A 318 7.49 25.16 -31.37
N ALA A 319 7.40 26.46 -31.69
CA ALA A 319 8.11 27.05 -32.81
C ALA A 319 9.64 26.94 -32.74
N ASP A 320 10.20 26.78 -31.54
CA ASP A 320 11.62 26.58 -31.28
C ASP A 320 12.09 25.13 -31.35
N GLY A 321 11.17 24.21 -31.70
CA GLY A 321 11.41 22.78 -31.77
C GLY A 321 11.30 22.04 -30.43
N GLY A 322 10.98 22.74 -29.36
CA GLY A 322 10.62 22.17 -28.05
C GLY A 322 9.18 21.65 -28.04
N TYR A 323 8.69 21.30 -26.85
CA TYR A 323 7.35 20.73 -26.66
C TYR A 323 6.54 21.50 -25.62
N GLU A 324 5.23 21.54 -25.84
CA GLU A 324 4.27 21.83 -24.79
C GLU A 324 3.53 20.55 -24.41
N LEU A 325 3.65 20.12 -23.16
CA LEU A 325 2.91 19.01 -22.59
C LEU A 325 1.80 19.58 -21.71
N GLN A 326 0.58 19.19 -22.00
CA GLN A 326 -0.59 19.52 -21.17
C GLN A 326 -1.09 18.25 -20.49
N VAL A 327 -1.20 18.32 -19.16
CA VAL A 327 -1.79 17.27 -18.30
C VAL A 327 -2.99 17.89 -17.62
N HIS A 328 -4.15 17.30 -17.85
CA HIS A 328 -5.44 17.76 -17.33
C HIS A 328 -6.01 16.69 -16.42
N ILE A 329 -6.22 17.03 -15.15
CA ILE A 329 -6.69 16.10 -14.12
C ILE A 329 -8.11 16.48 -13.71
N ALA A 330 -9.00 15.50 -13.57
CA ALA A 330 -10.36 15.67 -13.12
C ALA A 330 -10.42 16.50 -11.83
N ASP A 331 -11.18 17.59 -11.83
CA ASP A 331 -11.30 18.47 -10.67
C ASP A 331 -12.34 17.94 -9.66
N VAL A 332 -12.00 16.84 -9.01
CA VAL A 332 -12.82 16.22 -7.97
C VAL A 332 -13.07 17.16 -6.79
N ALA A 333 -12.12 18.08 -6.52
CA ALA A 333 -12.19 19.03 -5.42
C ALA A 333 -13.31 20.07 -5.60
N GLU A 334 -13.87 20.23 -6.81
CA GLU A 334 -15.04 21.08 -7.02
C GLU A 334 -16.31 20.44 -6.46
N TYR A 335 -16.42 19.12 -6.56
CA TYR A 335 -17.59 18.35 -6.16
C TYR A 335 -17.50 17.86 -4.72
N VAL A 336 -16.33 17.40 -4.29
CA VAL A 336 -16.08 16.86 -2.95
C VAL A 336 -15.50 17.94 -2.04
N ARG A 337 -16.37 18.69 -1.37
CA ARG A 337 -15.97 19.82 -0.52
C ARG A 337 -15.54 19.35 0.86
N ALA A 338 -14.55 20.03 1.44
CA ALA A 338 -14.01 19.67 2.76
C ALA A 338 -15.09 19.68 3.85
N GLY A 339 -15.14 18.62 4.66
CA GLY A 339 -16.01 18.49 5.84
C GLY A 339 -17.46 18.08 5.54
N THR A 340 -17.80 17.74 4.30
CA THR A 340 -19.09 17.14 3.94
C THR A 340 -19.12 15.65 4.24
N ASP A 341 -20.32 15.02 4.20
CA ASP A 341 -20.45 13.58 4.38
C ASP A 341 -19.67 12.80 3.30
N LEU A 342 -19.68 13.31 2.07
CA LEU A 342 -18.94 12.77 0.95
C LEU A 342 -17.42 12.82 1.15
N ASP A 343 -16.90 13.92 1.70
CA ASP A 343 -15.50 14.08 2.06
C ASP A 343 -15.09 13.14 3.20
N LEU A 344 -15.92 13.02 4.22
CA LEU A 344 -15.65 12.14 5.36
C LEU A 344 -15.59 10.67 4.95
N GLU A 345 -16.48 10.25 4.05
CA GLU A 345 -16.48 8.89 3.51
C GLU A 345 -15.26 8.66 2.60
N ALA A 346 -14.91 9.62 1.72
CA ALA A 346 -13.73 9.54 0.87
C ALA A 346 -12.44 9.42 1.71
N ARG A 347 -12.33 10.17 2.80
CA ARG A 347 -11.21 10.10 3.75
C ARG A 347 -11.15 8.75 4.47
N LEU A 348 -12.30 8.20 4.89
CA LEU A 348 -12.39 6.88 5.54
C LEU A 348 -11.90 5.77 4.61
N ARG A 349 -12.29 5.83 3.33
CA ARG A 349 -11.85 4.90 2.30
C ARG A 349 -10.37 5.10 1.96
N GLY A 350 -9.94 6.35 1.82
CA GLY A 350 -8.59 6.80 1.54
C GLY A 350 -8.08 6.49 0.13
N THR A 351 -8.50 5.35 -0.43
CA THR A 351 -8.20 4.92 -1.81
C THR A 351 -9.26 3.96 -2.34
N SER A 352 -9.43 3.89 -3.66
CA SER A 352 -10.15 2.78 -4.30
C SER A 352 -9.34 1.48 -4.17
N VAL A 353 -10.03 0.33 -4.15
CA VAL A 353 -9.43 -1.01 -4.08
C VAL A 353 -9.86 -1.77 -5.32
N TYR A 354 -8.90 -2.38 -6.03
CA TYR A 354 -9.14 -3.05 -7.29
C TYR A 354 -8.92 -4.56 -7.16
N PHE A 355 -10.01 -5.30 -7.11
CA PHE A 355 -9.99 -6.75 -7.20
C PHE A 355 -10.09 -7.18 -8.67
N PRO A 356 -9.66 -8.40 -9.01
CA PRO A 356 -9.68 -8.86 -10.40
C PRO A 356 -11.07 -8.85 -11.05
N ASP A 357 -12.14 -9.03 -10.26
CA ASP A 357 -13.54 -9.10 -10.73
C ASP A 357 -14.34 -7.82 -10.50
N ARG A 358 -13.93 -6.97 -9.54
CA ARG A 358 -14.64 -5.75 -9.15
C ARG A 358 -13.74 -4.71 -8.51
N ALA A 359 -14.21 -3.47 -8.46
CA ALA A 359 -13.56 -2.40 -7.71
C ALA A 359 -14.46 -1.91 -6.57
N ILE A 360 -13.83 -1.53 -5.45
CA ILE A 360 -14.47 -0.80 -4.36
C ILE A 360 -14.01 0.65 -4.49
N PRO A 361 -14.84 1.54 -5.03
CA PRO A 361 -14.43 2.90 -5.34
C PRO A 361 -14.34 3.76 -4.07
N MET A 362 -13.45 4.76 -4.09
CA MET A 362 -13.34 5.78 -3.05
C MET A 362 -14.55 6.71 -3.04
N LEU A 363 -15.10 7.01 -4.22
CA LEU A 363 -16.23 7.91 -4.41
C LEU A 363 -17.43 7.16 -5.03
N PRO A 364 -18.69 7.58 -4.76
CA PRO A 364 -19.87 7.05 -5.44
C PRO A 364 -19.77 7.13 -6.95
N GLN A 365 -20.48 6.23 -7.65
CA GLN A 365 -20.43 6.13 -9.13
C GLN A 365 -20.87 7.41 -9.83
N GLU A 366 -21.81 8.15 -9.26
CA GLU A 366 -22.27 9.46 -9.76
C GLU A 366 -21.12 10.46 -9.90
N LEU A 367 -20.05 10.28 -9.12
CA LEU A 367 -18.83 11.08 -9.23
C LEU A 367 -17.74 10.34 -9.96
N SER A 368 -17.37 9.14 -9.51
CA SER A 368 -16.16 8.45 -9.98
C SER A 368 -16.23 8.03 -11.45
N THR A 369 -17.38 7.58 -11.94
CA THR A 369 -17.53 7.09 -13.31
C THR A 369 -18.41 7.98 -14.20
N ASP A 370 -18.94 9.07 -13.62
CA ASP A 370 -19.77 10.02 -14.37
C ASP A 370 -19.18 11.43 -14.36
N ILE A 371 -19.62 12.35 -13.46
CA ILE A 371 -19.31 13.78 -13.60
C ILE A 371 -17.82 14.12 -13.49
N CYS A 372 -17.03 13.38 -12.68
CA CYS A 372 -15.60 13.60 -12.59
C CYS A 372 -14.81 12.90 -13.70
N SER A 373 -15.29 11.74 -14.19
CA SER A 373 -14.59 11.00 -15.23
C SER A 373 -14.50 11.79 -16.54
N LEU A 374 -13.29 11.90 -17.11
CA LEU A 374 -13.01 12.70 -18.32
C LEU A 374 -13.51 12.01 -19.59
N ARG A 375 -14.81 11.72 -19.64
CA ARG A 375 -15.49 11.00 -20.73
C ARG A 375 -15.42 11.76 -22.05
N PRO A 376 -15.26 11.06 -23.17
CA PRO A 376 -15.13 11.68 -24.48
C PRO A 376 -16.43 12.42 -24.89
N GLY A 377 -16.27 13.61 -25.49
CA GLY A 377 -17.36 14.42 -26.01
C GLY A 377 -18.15 15.21 -24.96
N GLU A 378 -17.84 15.11 -23.69
CA GLU A 378 -18.51 15.78 -22.59
C GLU A 378 -17.62 16.86 -21.96
N ASP A 379 -18.23 17.99 -21.55
CA ASP A 379 -17.49 19.04 -20.84
C ASP A 379 -17.16 18.58 -19.42
N ARG A 380 -15.88 18.72 -19.01
CA ARG A 380 -15.38 18.33 -17.70
C ARG A 380 -14.48 19.39 -17.10
N LEU A 381 -14.65 19.62 -15.80
CA LEU A 381 -13.81 20.54 -15.03
C LEU A 381 -12.48 19.84 -14.70
N VAL A 382 -11.37 20.56 -14.88
CA VAL A 382 -10.03 20.03 -14.65
C VAL A 382 -9.15 21.01 -13.89
N LEU A 383 -8.15 20.47 -13.19
CA LEU A 383 -6.92 21.16 -12.85
C LEU A 383 -5.84 20.75 -13.84
N SER A 384 -5.22 21.74 -14.47
CA SER A 384 -4.29 21.53 -15.56
C SER A 384 -2.89 21.92 -15.15
N CYS A 385 -1.91 21.08 -15.48
CA CYS A 385 -0.49 21.40 -15.44
C CYS A 385 0.04 21.46 -16.88
N ILE A 386 0.42 22.65 -17.34
CA ILE A 386 0.92 22.89 -18.70
C ILE A 386 2.41 23.16 -18.59
N MET A 387 3.23 22.32 -19.22
CA MET A 387 4.67 22.34 -19.14
C MET A 387 5.29 22.71 -20.48
N GLN A 388 6.25 23.63 -20.47
CA GLN A 388 7.08 23.97 -21.61
C GLN A 388 8.38 23.22 -21.49
N LEU A 389 8.75 22.46 -22.52
CA LEU A 389 9.94 21.62 -22.52
C LEU A 389 10.85 22.00 -23.70
N ASP A 390 12.14 21.88 -23.48
CA ASP A 390 13.13 22.03 -24.55
C ASP A 390 13.17 20.83 -25.50
N THR A 391 14.01 20.90 -26.53
CA THR A 391 14.23 19.84 -27.52
C THR A 391 14.75 18.53 -26.93
N ASN A 392 15.27 18.53 -25.71
CA ASN A 392 15.81 17.39 -25.00
C ASN A 392 14.84 16.84 -23.93
N GLY A 393 13.60 17.35 -23.89
CA GLY A 393 12.60 16.92 -22.90
C GLY A 393 12.84 17.45 -21.48
N ARG A 394 13.58 18.56 -21.32
CA ARG A 394 13.75 19.26 -20.04
C ARG A 394 12.62 20.27 -19.86
N ILE A 395 11.95 20.22 -18.71
CA ILE A 395 10.95 21.21 -18.36
C ILE A 395 11.64 22.55 -18.06
N GLU A 396 11.31 23.58 -18.82
CA GLU A 396 11.81 24.94 -18.65
C GLU A 396 10.91 25.76 -17.71
N SER A 397 9.60 25.63 -17.93
CA SER A 397 8.59 26.31 -17.13
C SER A 397 7.28 25.54 -17.14
N TYR A 398 6.42 25.82 -16.16
CA TYR A 398 5.10 25.24 -16.07
C TYR A 398 4.06 26.24 -15.57
N ALA A 399 2.79 25.95 -15.87
CA ALA A 399 1.64 26.71 -15.39
C ALA A 399 0.57 25.76 -14.87
N ILE A 400 0.05 26.06 -13.67
CA ILE A 400 -1.02 25.30 -13.02
C ILE A 400 -2.26 26.19 -12.97
N GLY A 401 -3.45 25.65 -13.32
CA GLY A 401 -4.68 26.43 -13.34
C GLY A 401 -5.93 25.62 -13.51
N GLU A 402 -7.07 26.24 -13.20
CA GLU A 402 -8.40 25.66 -13.41
C GLU A 402 -8.80 25.74 -14.87
N GLY A 403 -9.33 24.68 -15.44
CA GLY A 403 -9.75 24.59 -16.85
C GLY A 403 -11.04 23.81 -17.06
N VAL A 404 -11.54 23.89 -18.30
CA VAL A 404 -12.59 23.04 -18.82
C VAL A 404 -12.11 22.39 -20.12
N ILE A 405 -12.27 21.07 -20.21
CA ILE A 405 -11.91 20.28 -21.39
C ILE A 405 -13.15 19.57 -21.95
N ARG A 406 -13.02 19.13 -23.17
CA ARG A 406 -13.88 18.12 -23.81
C ARG A 406 -12.95 17.10 -24.44
N SER A 407 -12.81 15.93 -23.80
CA SER A 407 -11.95 14.88 -24.33
C SER A 407 -12.41 14.48 -25.73
N ALA A 408 -11.49 14.47 -26.67
CA ALA A 408 -11.76 14.20 -28.08
C ALA A 408 -11.89 12.69 -28.36
N ALA A 409 -11.22 11.85 -27.56
CA ALA A 409 -11.31 10.40 -27.65
C ALA A 409 -10.88 9.72 -26.36
N ARG A 410 -11.53 8.61 -26.02
CA ARG A 410 -11.03 7.63 -25.06
C ARG A 410 -10.19 6.61 -25.81
N MET A 411 -8.91 6.54 -25.50
CA MET A 411 -7.98 5.55 -26.03
C MET A 411 -7.69 4.49 -24.97
N THR A 412 -7.18 3.34 -25.43
CA THR A 412 -6.70 2.30 -24.52
C THR A 412 -5.21 2.07 -24.74
N TYR A 413 -4.50 1.56 -23.72
CA TYR A 413 -3.08 1.24 -23.86
C TYR A 413 -2.82 0.31 -25.06
N THR A 414 -3.66 -0.70 -25.26
CA THR A 414 -3.56 -1.64 -26.39
C THR A 414 -3.67 -0.94 -27.74
N LYS A 415 -4.67 -0.03 -27.90
CA LYS A 415 -4.86 0.70 -29.16
C LYS A 415 -3.72 1.67 -29.45
N VAL A 416 -3.27 2.42 -28.42
CA VAL A 416 -2.14 3.33 -28.58
C VAL A 416 -0.87 2.56 -28.93
N GLN A 417 -0.62 1.41 -28.27
CA GLN A 417 0.53 0.55 -28.60
C GLN A 417 0.46 0.04 -30.04
N ALA A 418 -0.69 -0.44 -30.49
CA ALA A 418 -0.89 -0.89 -31.87
C ALA A 418 -0.62 0.25 -32.88
N ILE A 419 -1.07 1.48 -32.58
CA ILE A 419 -0.75 2.66 -33.41
C ILE A 419 0.76 2.89 -33.45
N LEU A 420 1.46 2.80 -32.32
CA LEU A 420 2.88 3.04 -32.22
C LEU A 420 3.70 1.95 -32.94
N GLU A 421 3.22 0.72 -33.01
CA GLU A 421 3.81 -0.43 -33.70
C GLU A 421 3.52 -0.44 -35.21
N GLY A 422 2.56 0.36 -35.65
CA GLY A 422 2.29 0.51 -37.08
C GLY A 422 1.13 -0.33 -37.59
N ASP A 423 0.26 -0.83 -36.72
CA ASP A 423 -0.94 -1.57 -37.12
C ASP A 423 -1.79 -0.72 -38.12
N ALA A 424 -2.01 -1.25 -39.33
CA ALA A 424 -2.62 -0.52 -40.39
C ALA A 424 -4.14 -0.26 -40.18
N GLU A 425 -4.83 -1.18 -39.55
CA GLU A 425 -6.26 -1.11 -39.29
C GLU A 425 -6.54 -0.07 -38.20
N VAL A 426 -5.84 -0.16 -37.08
CA VAL A 426 -5.99 0.77 -35.98
C VAL A 426 -5.54 2.17 -36.38
N ARG A 427 -4.45 2.31 -37.12
CA ARG A 427 -4.01 3.60 -37.69
C ARG A 427 -5.03 4.22 -38.61
N ALA A 428 -5.69 3.43 -39.46
CA ALA A 428 -6.75 3.94 -40.31
C ALA A 428 -7.98 4.43 -39.55
N ALA A 429 -8.34 3.72 -38.46
CA ALA A 429 -9.43 4.10 -37.57
C ALA A 429 -9.19 5.42 -36.81
N TYR A 430 -7.94 5.75 -36.52
CA TYR A 430 -7.50 6.94 -35.79
C TYR A 430 -6.53 7.81 -36.58
N ALA A 431 -6.73 7.89 -37.89
CA ALA A 431 -5.79 8.54 -38.82
C ALA A 431 -5.46 10.00 -38.45
N ASP A 432 -6.42 10.73 -37.90
CA ASP A 432 -6.34 12.13 -37.47
C ASP A 432 -5.52 12.33 -36.17
N ARG A 433 -5.12 11.22 -35.50
CA ARG A 433 -4.42 11.26 -34.17
C ARG A 433 -3.11 10.52 -34.15
N VAL A 434 -2.75 9.78 -35.22
CA VAL A 434 -1.53 8.99 -35.28
C VAL A 434 -0.30 9.82 -34.95
N GLU A 435 -0.21 11.03 -35.53
CA GLU A 435 0.92 11.93 -35.32
C GLU A 435 1.01 12.44 -33.88
N ASP A 436 -0.13 12.60 -33.20
CA ASP A 436 -0.16 13.00 -31.79
C ASP A 436 0.47 11.93 -30.90
N PHE A 437 0.11 10.65 -31.10
CA PHE A 437 0.68 9.54 -30.33
C PHE A 437 2.17 9.31 -30.63
N VAL A 438 2.59 9.48 -31.90
CA VAL A 438 4.01 9.41 -32.27
C VAL A 438 4.80 10.55 -31.57
N ARG A 439 4.24 11.75 -31.50
CA ARG A 439 4.82 12.90 -30.79
C ARG A 439 4.88 12.65 -29.27
N MET A 440 3.80 12.13 -28.68
CA MET A 440 3.76 11.75 -27.26
C MET A 440 4.85 10.73 -26.93
N LYS A 441 5.00 9.67 -27.74
CA LYS A 441 6.08 8.69 -27.54
C LYS A 441 7.46 9.33 -27.64
N LYS A 442 7.67 10.19 -28.66
CA LYS A 442 8.97 10.88 -28.85
C LYS A 442 9.34 11.69 -27.61
N LEU A 443 8.39 12.47 -27.08
CA LEU A 443 8.62 13.25 -25.86
C LEU A 443 8.85 12.34 -24.65
N ALA A 444 8.04 11.30 -24.44
CA ALA A 444 8.18 10.39 -23.32
C ALA A 444 9.53 9.68 -23.30
N VAL A 445 10.08 9.30 -24.46
CA VAL A 445 11.44 8.73 -24.56
C VAL A 445 12.51 9.73 -24.09
N LEU A 446 12.37 11.00 -24.45
CA LEU A 446 13.31 12.04 -24.00
C LEU A 446 13.21 12.25 -22.48
N MET A 447 12.00 12.30 -21.94
CA MET A 447 11.77 12.47 -20.50
C MET A 447 12.27 11.26 -19.70
N ASN A 448 11.98 10.04 -20.14
CA ASN A 448 12.47 8.81 -19.53
C ASN A 448 14.02 8.79 -19.48
N LYS A 449 14.68 9.11 -20.61
CA LYS A 449 16.15 9.21 -20.65
C LYS A 449 16.69 10.18 -19.60
N ARG A 450 16.06 11.35 -19.43
CA ARG A 450 16.48 12.32 -18.41
C ARG A 450 16.29 11.81 -17.00
N ARG A 451 15.20 11.10 -16.75
CA ARG A 451 14.93 10.46 -15.47
C ARG A 451 15.99 9.39 -15.15
N GLU A 452 16.38 8.60 -16.13
CA GLU A 452 17.49 7.65 -16.04
C GLU A 452 18.83 8.34 -15.77
N GLU A 453 19.16 9.43 -16.49
CA GLU A 453 20.38 10.23 -16.27
C GLU A 453 20.44 10.82 -14.85
N ARG A 454 19.29 11.18 -14.27
CA ARG A 454 19.14 11.64 -12.88
C ARG A 454 19.42 10.52 -11.88
N GLY A 455 19.24 9.26 -12.28
CA GLY A 455 19.48 8.08 -11.46
C GLY A 455 18.23 7.45 -10.89
N SER A 456 17.06 7.66 -11.50
CA SER A 456 15.83 6.95 -11.13
C SER A 456 16.01 5.44 -11.29
N ILE A 457 15.51 4.68 -10.31
CA ILE A 457 15.55 3.22 -10.31
C ILE A 457 14.28 2.74 -11.00
N ASP A 458 14.42 2.06 -12.12
CA ASP A 458 13.32 1.37 -12.80
C ASP A 458 13.48 -0.14 -12.59
N PHE A 459 12.54 -0.76 -11.89
CA PHE A 459 12.48 -2.20 -11.71
C PHE A 459 11.47 -2.78 -12.68
N ASP A 460 11.93 -3.51 -13.69
CA ASP A 460 11.03 -4.28 -14.56
C ASP A 460 10.71 -5.65 -13.92
N LEU A 461 10.01 -5.59 -12.77
CA LEU A 461 9.53 -6.81 -12.13
C LEU A 461 8.25 -7.27 -12.81
N PRO A 462 8.14 -8.58 -13.12
CA PRO A 462 6.93 -9.11 -13.71
C PRO A 462 5.76 -9.02 -12.73
N GLU A 463 4.72 -8.30 -13.13
CA GLU A 463 3.45 -8.28 -12.39
C GLU A 463 2.57 -9.43 -12.89
N PRO A 464 2.18 -10.36 -12.01
CA PRO A 464 1.30 -11.46 -12.39
C PRO A 464 -0.12 -10.94 -12.60
N VAL A 465 -0.69 -11.22 -13.76
CA VAL A 465 -2.10 -10.96 -14.09
C VAL A 465 -2.84 -12.28 -14.10
N ILE A 466 -3.93 -12.36 -13.34
CA ILE A 466 -4.81 -13.53 -13.34
C ILE A 466 -5.75 -13.44 -14.52
N GLU A 467 -5.74 -14.47 -15.36
CA GLU A 467 -6.71 -14.63 -16.44
C GLU A 467 -7.91 -15.46 -15.97
N PHE A 468 -9.11 -14.99 -16.34
CA PHE A 468 -10.36 -15.69 -16.05
C PHE A 468 -11.00 -16.21 -17.32
N ASP A 469 -11.73 -17.31 -17.22
CA ASP A 469 -12.63 -17.77 -18.26
C ASP A 469 -13.98 -17.02 -18.22
N GLU A 470 -14.89 -17.35 -19.14
CA GLU A 470 -16.23 -16.75 -19.23
C GLU A 470 -17.10 -17.03 -18.00
N GLN A 471 -16.76 -18.04 -17.20
CA GLN A 471 -17.42 -18.43 -15.95
C GLN A 471 -16.77 -17.79 -14.72
N GLY A 472 -15.73 -16.96 -14.90
CA GLY A 472 -15.00 -16.31 -13.82
C GLY A 472 -14.05 -17.23 -13.05
N GLN A 473 -13.77 -18.44 -13.57
CA GLN A 473 -12.78 -19.35 -13.03
C GLN A 473 -11.39 -18.93 -13.51
N MET A 474 -10.37 -19.08 -12.65
CA MET A 474 -9.00 -18.76 -12.99
C MET A 474 -8.50 -19.73 -14.08
N ARG A 475 -8.13 -19.19 -15.24
CA ARG A 475 -7.56 -19.93 -16.37
C ARG A 475 -6.04 -20.07 -16.29
N GLY A 476 -5.38 -19.03 -15.82
CA GLY A 476 -3.92 -18.97 -15.78
C GLY A 476 -3.42 -17.70 -15.14
N VAL A 477 -2.08 -17.62 -15.08
CA VAL A 477 -1.36 -16.42 -14.69
C VAL A 477 -0.45 -16.02 -15.84
N THR A 478 -0.59 -14.80 -16.31
CA THR A 478 0.27 -14.19 -17.33
C THR A 478 1.09 -13.06 -16.75
N ARG A 479 2.10 -12.62 -17.49
CA ARG A 479 2.88 -11.43 -17.14
C ARG A 479 2.23 -10.20 -17.76
N ALA A 480 2.00 -9.17 -16.94
CA ALA A 480 1.63 -7.86 -17.47
C ALA A 480 2.75 -7.32 -18.38
N GLU A 481 2.41 -6.92 -19.60
CA GLU A 481 3.34 -6.25 -20.48
C GLU A 481 3.30 -4.74 -20.25
N ARG A 482 4.41 -4.16 -19.82
CA ARG A 482 4.59 -2.73 -19.69
C ARG A 482 5.03 -2.12 -21.02
N THR A 483 4.06 -1.72 -21.83
CA THR A 483 4.30 -1.18 -23.17
C THR A 483 4.70 0.31 -23.15
N TRP A 484 5.12 0.84 -24.30
CA TRP A 484 5.37 2.29 -24.43
C TRP A 484 4.10 3.14 -24.24
N ALA A 485 2.93 2.59 -24.52
CA ALA A 485 1.66 3.25 -24.22
C ALA A 485 1.47 3.49 -22.71
N ASN A 486 1.87 2.53 -21.87
CA ASN A 486 1.87 2.68 -20.40
C ASN A 486 2.93 3.69 -19.95
N ARG A 487 4.17 3.53 -20.46
CA ARG A 487 5.31 4.38 -20.08
C ARG A 487 5.09 5.86 -20.39
N LEU A 488 4.45 6.19 -21.51
CA LEU A 488 4.24 7.60 -21.87
C LEU A 488 3.29 8.32 -20.91
N ILE A 489 2.21 7.67 -20.48
CA ILE A 489 1.32 8.23 -19.47
C ILE A 489 2.04 8.35 -18.13
N GLU A 490 2.79 7.32 -17.74
CA GLU A 490 3.58 7.35 -16.50
C GLU A 490 4.55 8.54 -16.48
N GLU A 491 5.35 8.76 -17.54
CA GLU A 491 6.29 9.90 -17.60
C GLU A 491 5.59 11.25 -17.50
N PHE A 492 4.42 11.39 -18.15
CA PHE A 492 3.66 12.64 -18.10
C PHE A 492 3.06 12.89 -16.71
N MET A 493 2.56 11.84 -16.04
CA MET A 493 2.03 11.94 -14.68
C MET A 493 3.14 12.22 -13.67
N LEU A 494 4.32 11.59 -13.80
CA LEU A 494 5.49 11.88 -12.97
C LEU A 494 5.90 13.34 -13.08
N ALA A 495 5.96 13.88 -14.30
CA ALA A 495 6.30 15.27 -14.54
C ALA A 495 5.31 16.25 -13.91
N ALA A 496 4.00 16.01 -14.07
CA ALA A 496 2.98 16.86 -13.47
C ALA A 496 3.05 16.82 -11.94
N ASN A 497 3.21 15.63 -11.34
CA ASN A 497 3.38 15.45 -9.90
C ASN A 497 4.62 16.19 -9.36
N GLU A 498 5.76 16.11 -10.06
CA GLU A 498 6.99 16.85 -9.69
C GLU A 498 6.81 18.36 -9.79
N CYS A 499 6.13 18.87 -10.85
CA CYS A 499 5.87 20.31 -11.02
C CYS A 499 4.99 20.86 -9.89
N VAL A 500 3.90 20.18 -9.55
CA VAL A 500 3.00 20.61 -8.48
C VAL A 500 3.69 20.53 -7.12
N ALA A 501 4.45 19.47 -6.84
CA ALA A 501 5.22 19.36 -5.61
C ALA A 501 6.24 20.52 -5.46
N THR A 502 6.98 20.82 -6.52
CA THR A 502 7.96 21.90 -6.55
C THR A 502 7.31 23.27 -6.34
N TRP A 503 6.16 23.50 -6.98
CA TRP A 503 5.43 24.76 -6.83
C TRP A 503 4.95 24.99 -5.39
N LEU A 504 4.39 23.96 -4.73
CA LEU A 504 3.94 24.07 -3.34
C LEU A 504 5.12 24.25 -2.37
N GLU A 505 6.24 23.55 -2.62
CA GLU A 505 7.47 23.71 -1.83
C GLU A 505 8.09 25.10 -1.99
N ASP A 506 8.16 25.64 -3.20
CA ASP A 506 8.68 26.99 -3.49
C ASP A 506 7.84 28.07 -2.81
N LEU A 507 6.54 27.86 -2.66
CA LEU A 507 5.65 28.76 -1.91
C LEU A 507 5.84 28.62 -0.39
N GLY A 508 6.46 27.54 0.09
CA GLY A 508 6.56 27.25 1.51
C GLY A 508 5.23 26.91 2.17
N VAL A 509 4.25 26.41 1.40
CA VAL A 509 2.92 26.06 1.89
C VAL A 509 2.92 24.59 2.32
N PRO A 510 2.45 24.26 3.54
CA PRO A 510 2.28 22.88 3.96
C PRO A 510 1.39 22.09 2.99
N SER A 511 1.83 20.91 2.61
CA SER A 511 1.13 20.03 1.67
C SER A 511 1.37 18.56 2.00
N LEU A 512 0.80 17.66 1.19
CA LEU A 512 1.10 16.23 1.28
C LEU A 512 2.12 15.87 0.19
N TYR A 513 3.20 15.24 0.63
CA TYR A 513 4.25 14.70 -0.24
C TYR A 513 4.16 13.17 -0.29
N ARG A 514 4.52 12.59 -1.42
CA ARG A 514 4.76 11.16 -1.56
C ARG A 514 6.26 10.94 -1.39
N ILE A 515 6.68 10.57 -0.20
CA ILE A 515 8.09 10.38 0.13
C ILE A 515 8.52 8.93 0.01
N HIS A 516 9.77 8.75 -0.38
CA HIS A 516 10.46 7.48 -0.35
C HIS A 516 11.82 7.70 0.29
N GLU A 517 11.91 7.40 1.57
CA GLU A 517 13.12 7.64 2.35
C GLU A 517 14.31 6.79 1.87
N LYS A 518 15.52 7.18 2.24
CA LYS A 518 16.71 6.36 2.02
C LYS A 518 16.56 4.99 2.68
N PRO A 519 17.10 3.93 2.05
CA PRO A 519 17.15 2.63 2.67
C PRO A 519 18.01 2.62 3.94
N GLU A 520 17.65 1.77 4.89
CA GLU A 520 18.41 1.60 6.13
C GLU A 520 19.77 0.97 5.87
N ALA A 521 20.83 1.51 6.50
CA ALA A 521 22.20 1.05 6.35
C ALA A 521 22.34 -0.47 6.52
N ARG A 522 21.63 -1.05 7.51
CA ARG A 522 21.64 -2.49 7.78
C ARG A 522 21.10 -3.29 6.58
N ARG A 523 19.99 -2.85 5.97
CA ARG A 523 19.37 -3.53 4.82
C ARG A 523 20.25 -3.42 3.58
N VAL A 524 20.87 -2.25 3.39
CA VAL A 524 21.83 -2.03 2.30
C VAL A 524 23.03 -2.98 2.42
N MET A 525 23.58 -3.14 3.64
CA MET A 525 24.70 -4.05 3.87
C MET A 525 24.31 -5.52 3.62
N GLN A 526 23.15 -5.95 4.10
CA GLN A 526 22.65 -7.30 3.85
C GLN A 526 22.47 -7.56 2.36
N PHE A 527 21.95 -6.56 1.63
CA PHE A 527 21.82 -6.66 0.19
C PHE A 527 23.18 -6.72 -0.50
N GLU A 528 24.17 -5.88 -0.09
CA GLU A 528 25.52 -5.89 -0.64
C GLU A 528 26.21 -7.25 -0.47
N GLU A 529 26.10 -7.88 0.72
CA GLU A 529 26.61 -9.21 0.98
C GLU A 529 25.99 -10.27 0.05
N LEU A 530 24.66 -10.20 -0.14
CA LEU A 530 23.96 -11.10 -1.06
C LEU A 530 24.37 -10.84 -2.51
N ALA A 531 24.40 -9.58 -2.96
CA ALA A 531 24.83 -9.22 -4.32
C ALA A 531 26.27 -9.66 -4.62
N ALA A 532 27.18 -9.54 -3.63
CA ALA A 532 28.54 -10.00 -3.76
C ALA A 532 28.64 -11.51 -4.00
N SER A 533 27.72 -12.32 -3.46
CA SER A 533 27.68 -13.76 -3.71
C SER A 533 27.39 -14.11 -5.18
N PHE A 534 26.73 -13.19 -5.91
CA PHE A 534 26.50 -13.26 -7.36
C PHE A 534 27.59 -12.54 -8.19
N GLY A 535 28.59 -11.95 -7.54
CA GLY A 535 29.66 -11.20 -8.21
C GLY A 535 29.29 -9.76 -8.53
N TYR A 536 28.24 -9.21 -7.91
CA TYR A 536 27.78 -7.83 -8.07
C TYR A 536 28.01 -7.01 -6.82
N SER A 537 28.03 -5.70 -6.96
CA SER A 537 28.19 -4.74 -5.87
C SER A 537 27.53 -3.42 -6.21
N LEU A 538 26.95 -2.76 -5.21
CA LEU A 538 26.48 -1.36 -5.28
C LEU A 538 27.64 -0.38 -5.37
N GLY A 539 28.87 -0.80 -5.04
CA GLY A 539 30.04 0.05 -5.06
C GLY A 539 30.14 0.98 -3.83
N LEU A 540 29.72 0.49 -2.67
CA LEU A 540 29.71 1.27 -1.41
C LEU A 540 31.10 1.69 -0.90
N GLY A 541 32.19 1.13 -1.45
CA GLY A 541 33.55 1.36 -0.98
C GLY A 541 33.84 0.71 0.36
N ALA A 542 34.86 1.20 1.07
CA ALA A 542 35.19 0.73 2.42
C ALA A 542 34.10 1.24 3.39
N LEU A 543 33.38 0.32 4.02
CA LEU A 543 32.30 0.66 4.94
C LEU A 543 32.87 1.37 6.18
N PRO A 544 32.38 2.57 6.55
CA PRO A 544 32.77 3.22 7.78
C PRO A 544 32.13 2.49 8.97
N VAL A 545 32.96 1.83 9.76
CA VAL A 545 32.50 1.09 10.93
C VAL A 545 32.92 1.82 12.19
N LYS A 546 31.96 2.28 12.98
CA LYS A 546 32.22 2.90 14.28
C LYS A 546 32.21 1.80 15.36
N ARG A 547 33.37 1.61 15.98
CA ARG A 547 33.49 0.66 17.11
C ARG A 547 32.97 1.33 18.37
N VAL A 548 31.83 0.93 18.86
CA VAL A 548 31.27 1.37 20.13
C VAL A 548 31.60 0.34 21.19
N GLN A 549 32.47 0.72 22.12
CA GLN A 549 32.71 -0.09 23.32
C GLN A 549 31.66 0.24 24.38
N THR A 550 30.87 -0.77 24.78
CA THR A 550 30.04 -0.63 25.97
C THR A 550 30.95 -0.46 27.20
N ARG A 551 30.67 0.57 27.99
CA ARG A 551 31.32 0.71 29.31
C ARG A 551 30.92 -0.47 30.18
N GLY A 552 31.77 -1.46 30.27
CA GLY A 552 31.66 -2.50 31.30
C GLY A 552 31.73 -1.86 32.64
N ASP A 553 30.84 -2.22 33.54
CA ASP A 553 30.85 -1.72 34.90
C ASP A 553 32.18 -2.12 35.54
N ARG A 554 33.01 -1.14 35.92
CA ARG A 554 34.36 -1.36 36.52
C ARG A 554 34.31 -2.22 37.77
N ARG A 555 33.13 -2.36 38.43
CA ARG A 555 32.91 -3.21 39.60
C ARG A 555 32.71 -4.68 39.25
N GLU A 556 32.17 -5.01 38.07
CA GLU A 556 32.02 -6.39 37.60
C GLU A 556 33.32 -6.96 37.00
N ALA A 557 34.16 -6.13 36.39
CA ALA A 557 35.46 -6.56 35.82
C ALA A 557 36.43 -7.08 36.90
N GLN A 558 36.31 -6.59 38.14
CA GLN A 558 37.15 -7.07 39.29
C GLN A 558 36.65 -8.40 39.89
N ARG A 559 35.48 -8.91 39.44
CA ARG A 559 34.88 -10.18 39.93
C ARG A 559 34.84 -11.28 38.86
N GLY A 560 35.68 -11.21 37.82
CA GLY A 560 35.69 -12.22 36.75
C GLY A 560 34.59 -12.05 35.71
N GLY A 561 34.01 -10.85 35.60
CA GLY A 561 32.98 -10.52 34.66
C GLY A 561 33.46 -10.47 33.21
N ARG A 562 32.58 -10.70 32.27
CA ARG A 562 32.85 -10.77 30.85
C ARG A 562 33.48 -9.47 30.30
N PRO A 563 34.46 -9.57 29.40
CA PRO A 563 35.13 -8.40 28.82
C PRO A 563 34.09 -7.52 28.07
N ALA A 564 34.32 -6.19 28.07
CA ALA A 564 33.52 -5.23 27.35
C ALA A 564 33.38 -5.68 25.90
N ARG A 565 32.16 -5.83 25.44
CA ARG A 565 31.86 -6.19 24.03
C ARG A 565 32.00 -4.95 23.18
N THR A 566 32.78 -5.06 22.14
CA THR A 566 32.82 -4.05 21.08
C THR A 566 31.73 -4.37 20.06
N TYR A 567 30.82 -3.44 19.88
CA TYR A 567 29.83 -3.51 18.83
C TYR A 567 30.28 -2.63 17.65
N GLU A 568 30.24 -3.18 16.47
CA GLU A 568 30.43 -2.41 15.24
C GLU A 568 29.07 -1.89 14.80
N VAL A 569 28.90 -0.58 14.83
CA VAL A 569 27.69 0.09 14.34
C VAL A 569 28.07 0.72 13.01
N ALA A 570 27.39 0.36 11.95
CA ALA A 570 27.54 1.04 10.67
C ALA A 570 27.14 2.51 10.83
N GLU A 571 28.04 3.43 10.52
CA GLU A 571 27.69 4.84 10.33
C GLU A 571 26.81 4.99 9.06
N ASP A 572 26.12 6.10 8.95
CA ASP A 572 25.24 6.40 7.80
C ASP A 572 25.97 6.10 6.48
N ILE A 573 25.43 5.16 5.70
CA ILE A 573 26.05 4.76 4.43
C ILE A 573 25.60 5.75 3.37
N ALA A 574 26.58 6.33 2.66
CA ALA A 574 26.33 7.23 1.54
C ALA A 574 25.80 6.45 0.33
N VAL A 575 24.53 6.09 0.39
CA VAL A 575 23.80 5.37 -0.67
C VAL A 575 23.02 6.36 -1.53
N THR A 576 23.10 6.22 -2.83
CA THR A 576 22.36 7.05 -3.79
C THR A 576 21.49 6.18 -4.71
N PRO A 577 20.39 6.73 -5.25
CA PRO A 577 19.56 6.01 -6.22
C PRO A 577 20.37 5.53 -7.43
N LYS A 578 21.33 6.34 -7.91
CA LYS A 578 22.20 6.01 -9.06
C LYS A 578 23.06 4.76 -8.86
N MET A 579 23.36 4.38 -7.61
CA MET A 579 24.12 3.15 -7.33
C MET A 579 23.25 1.92 -7.59
N TYR A 580 21.97 1.98 -7.18
CA TYR A 580 20.96 0.96 -7.45
C TYR A 580 20.66 0.85 -8.95
N GLN A 581 20.46 2.00 -9.61
CA GLN A 581 20.23 2.05 -11.06
C GLN A 581 21.35 1.38 -11.83
N LYS A 582 22.62 1.74 -11.57
CA LYS A 582 23.78 1.13 -12.24
C LYS A 582 23.86 -0.38 -12.02
N LEU A 583 23.40 -0.86 -10.86
CA LEU A 583 23.34 -2.30 -10.61
C LEU A 583 22.21 -2.92 -11.42
N ALA A 584 21.01 -2.29 -11.48
CA ALA A 584 19.89 -2.76 -12.30
C ALA A 584 20.29 -2.88 -13.77
N GLU A 585 20.92 -1.85 -14.36
CA GLU A 585 21.45 -1.88 -15.74
C GLU A 585 22.46 -3.01 -15.97
N ARG A 586 23.26 -3.35 -14.95
CA ARG A 586 24.29 -4.42 -15.08
C ARG A 586 23.69 -5.82 -15.03
N ILE A 587 22.55 -6.00 -14.40
CA ILE A 587 21.88 -7.31 -14.28
C ILE A 587 20.79 -7.53 -15.33
N GLU A 588 20.40 -6.50 -16.06
CA GLU A 588 19.39 -6.56 -17.12
C GLU A 588 19.70 -7.64 -18.15
N GLY A 589 18.71 -8.48 -18.49
CA GLY A 589 18.81 -9.60 -19.42
C GLY A 589 19.63 -10.80 -18.90
N LYS A 590 20.09 -10.79 -17.64
CA LYS A 590 20.88 -11.87 -17.07
C LYS A 590 20.03 -12.83 -16.25
N PRO A 591 20.47 -14.08 -16.07
CA PRO A 591 19.73 -15.06 -15.27
C PRO A 591 19.46 -14.63 -13.84
N GLU A 592 20.34 -13.80 -13.26
CA GLU A 592 20.26 -13.30 -11.89
C GLU A 592 19.38 -12.07 -11.73
N GLU A 593 18.92 -11.47 -12.83
CA GLU A 593 18.16 -10.21 -12.84
C GLU A 593 16.96 -10.26 -11.89
N ARG A 594 16.15 -11.31 -12.00
CA ARG A 594 14.93 -11.46 -11.23
C ARG A 594 15.19 -11.49 -9.72
N ILE A 595 16.15 -12.31 -9.30
CA ILE A 595 16.45 -12.45 -7.88
C ILE A 595 17.12 -11.21 -7.30
N LEU A 596 18.03 -10.59 -8.03
CA LEU A 596 18.71 -9.38 -7.57
C LEU A 596 17.75 -8.18 -7.53
N SER A 597 16.87 -8.03 -8.52
CA SER A 597 15.83 -6.99 -8.52
C SER A 597 14.85 -7.14 -7.33
N TYR A 598 14.43 -8.36 -7.03
CA TYR A 598 13.62 -8.68 -5.86
C TYR A 598 14.34 -8.32 -4.54
N LEU A 599 15.61 -8.71 -4.41
CA LEU A 599 16.41 -8.39 -3.21
C LEU A 599 16.71 -6.89 -3.10
N MET A 600 16.93 -6.20 -4.21
CA MET A 600 17.09 -4.75 -4.28
C MET A 600 15.83 -4.06 -3.74
N LEU A 601 14.64 -4.44 -4.23
CA LEU A 601 13.37 -3.88 -3.77
C LEU A 601 13.17 -4.11 -2.27
N ARG A 602 13.48 -5.29 -1.75
CA ARG A 602 13.40 -5.59 -0.31
C ARG A 602 14.37 -4.79 0.55
N SER A 603 15.47 -4.31 -0.01
CA SER A 603 16.42 -3.46 0.71
C SER A 603 15.94 -2.02 0.87
N LEU A 604 15.02 -1.57 0.02
CA LEU A 604 14.42 -0.23 0.06
C LEU A 604 13.36 -0.13 1.16
N LYS A 605 13.03 1.10 1.54
CA LYS A 605 11.86 1.40 2.37
C LYS A 605 10.62 1.45 1.48
N GLN A 606 9.45 1.34 2.08
CA GLN A 606 8.19 1.56 1.37
C GLN A 606 7.90 3.06 1.27
N ALA A 607 7.43 3.53 0.11
CA ALA A 607 6.95 4.89 -0.04
C ALA A 607 5.70 5.14 0.80
N ARG A 608 5.54 6.36 1.34
CA ARG A 608 4.42 6.76 2.19
C ARG A 608 4.06 8.23 1.97
N TYR A 609 2.92 8.64 2.46
CA TYR A 609 2.56 10.05 2.50
C TYR A 609 3.16 10.73 3.75
N SER A 610 3.50 12.00 3.62
CA SER A 610 4.05 12.82 4.71
C SER A 610 3.75 14.30 4.46
N GLU A 611 3.58 15.05 5.53
CA GLU A 611 3.51 16.52 5.50
C GLU A 611 4.90 17.16 5.33
N VAL A 612 5.95 16.40 5.58
CA VAL A 612 7.35 16.83 5.42
C VAL A 612 7.92 16.22 4.15
N ASN A 613 8.54 17.05 3.31
CA ASN A 613 9.25 16.60 2.13
C ASN A 613 10.60 15.99 2.50
N GLU A 614 10.77 14.68 2.28
CA GLU A 614 12.04 13.95 2.42
C GLU A 614 12.58 13.47 1.06
N GLY A 615 11.96 13.91 -0.04
CA GLY A 615 12.26 13.46 -1.40
C GLY A 615 11.76 12.05 -1.69
N HIS A 616 11.95 11.63 -2.92
CA HIS A 616 11.57 10.29 -3.38
C HIS A 616 12.78 9.52 -3.92
N PHE A 617 13.38 8.67 -3.09
CA PHE A 617 14.64 7.97 -3.38
C PHE A 617 14.60 7.20 -4.69
N ALA A 618 13.59 6.33 -4.91
CA ALA A 618 13.54 5.50 -6.12
C ALA A 618 13.39 6.32 -7.41
N LEU A 619 12.66 7.45 -7.38
CA LEU A 619 12.52 8.37 -8.52
C LEU A 619 13.70 9.35 -8.66
N ALA A 620 14.63 9.36 -7.71
CA ALA A 620 15.66 10.37 -7.57
C ALA A 620 15.09 11.80 -7.65
N ALA A 621 13.85 12.00 -7.16
CA ALA A 621 13.15 13.27 -7.18
C ALA A 621 13.34 14.01 -5.85
N PRO A 622 13.75 15.28 -5.86
CA PRO A 622 13.92 16.07 -4.64
C PRO A 622 12.59 16.41 -3.97
N SER A 623 11.53 16.55 -4.76
CA SER A 623 10.17 16.80 -4.29
C SER A 623 9.18 16.03 -5.16
N TYR A 624 8.23 15.35 -4.54
CA TYR A 624 7.25 14.58 -5.25
C TYR A 624 5.93 14.51 -4.46
N THR A 625 4.82 14.70 -5.16
CA THR A 625 3.49 14.53 -4.59
C THR A 625 2.62 13.68 -5.50
N HIS A 626 1.47 13.28 -5.04
CA HIS A 626 0.41 12.72 -5.87
C HIS A 626 -0.64 13.79 -6.15
N PHE A 627 -0.87 14.06 -7.43
CA PHE A 627 -1.81 15.05 -7.91
C PHE A 627 -2.74 14.49 -9.00
N THR A 628 -2.33 13.42 -9.67
CA THR A 628 -2.87 13.00 -10.96
C THR A 628 -4.03 12.00 -10.88
N SER A 629 -4.50 11.57 -9.68
CA SER A 629 -5.60 10.61 -9.58
C SER A 629 -6.55 10.88 -8.39
N PRO A 630 -7.23 12.04 -8.34
CA PRO A 630 -8.10 12.43 -7.23
C PRO A 630 -9.43 11.64 -7.16
N ILE A 631 -9.85 10.96 -8.23
CA ILE A 631 -11.05 10.09 -8.20
C ILE A 631 -10.81 8.89 -7.28
N ARG A 632 -9.58 8.36 -7.28
CA ARG A 632 -9.25 7.11 -6.59
C ARG A 632 -8.26 7.24 -5.43
N ARG A 633 -7.65 8.42 -5.20
CA ARG A 633 -6.72 8.65 -4.08
C ARG A 633 -7.06 9.92 -3.32
N TYR A 634 -7.32 9.80 -2.03
CA TYR A 634 -7.64 10.94 -1.18
C TYR A 634 -6.51 11.97 -1.02
N PRO A 635 -5.22 11.58 -0.94
CA PRO A 635 -4.13 12.57 -0.92
C PRO A 635 -4.11 13.51 -2.13
N ASP A 636 -4.40 13.01 -3.33
CA ASP A 636 -4.51 13.81 -4.54
C ASP A 636 -5.62 14.86 -4.41
N LEU A 637 -6.77 14.46 -3.87
CA LEU A 637 -7.88 15.37 -3.59
C LEU A 637 -7.46 16.49 -2.60
N ILE A 638 -6.68 16.17 -1.58
CA ILE A 638 -6.14 17.17 -0.65
C ILE A 638 -5.18 18.14 -1.36
N VAL A 639 -4.28 17.63 -2.20
CA VAL A 639 -3.36 18.47 -2.99
C VAL A 639 -4.14 19.38 -3.95
N HIS A 640 -5.20 18.85 -4.59
CA HIS A 640 -6.12 19.66 -5.42
C HIS A 640 -6.78 20.78 -4.63
N ARG A 641 -7.28 20.53 -3.44
CA ARG A 641 -7.89 21.55 -2.57
C ARG A 641 -6.91 22.65 -2.18
N ILE A 642 -5.69 22.27 -1.79
CA ILE A 642 -4.64 23.24 -1.46
C ILE A 642 -4.32 24.09 -2.70
N THR A 643 -4.11 23.46 -3.85
CA THR A 643 -3.80 24.12 -5.11
C THR A 643 -4.90 25.10 -5.52
N LYS A 644 -6.16 24.68 -5.50
CA LYS A 644 -7.31 25.53 -5.85
C LYS A 644 -7.46 26.73 -4.93
N GLU A 645 -7.33 26.51 -3.63
CA GLU A 645 -7.45 27.59 -2.66
C GLU A 645 -6.37 28.66 -2.88
N LEU A 646 -5.13 28.25 -3.15
CA LEU A 646 -4.03 29.17 -3.47
C LEU A 646 -4.30 29.95 -4.77
N LEU A 647 -4.74 29.28 -5.84
CA LEU A 647 -5.11 29.91 -7.10
C LEU A 647 -6.26 30.90 -6.91
N ARG A 648 -7.27 30.58 -6.13
CA ARG A 648 -8.42 31.45 -5.82
C ARG A 648 -8.04 32.67 -4.96
N ARG A 649 -7.01 32.55 -4.13
CA ARG A 649 -6.38 33.70 -3.42
C ARG A 649 -5.49 34.57 -4.31
N GLY A 650 -5.39 34.26 -5.61
CA GLY A 650 -4.61 35.02 -6.58
C GLY A 650 -3.14 34.66 -6.62
N VAL A 651 -2.72 33.54 -5.99
CA VAL A 651 -1.36 33.03 -6.11
C VAL A 651 -1.15 32.56 -7.53
N VAL A 652 -0.08 33.03 -8.19
CA VAL A 652 0.19 32.67 -9.58
C VAL A 652 0.68 31.22 -9.65
N GLY A 653 -0.08 30.35 -10.33
CA GLY A 653 0.28 28.96 -10.55
C GLY A 653 1.35 28.80 -11.64
N ARG A 654 2.54 29.39 -11.46
CA ARG A 654 3.63 29.32 -12.43
C ARG A 654 4.96 29.09 -11.73
N GLY A 655 5.81 28.29 -12.36
CA GLY A 655 7.17 28.06 -11.91
C GLY A 655 8.15 27.98 -13.08
N VAL A 656 9.41 28.28 -12.80
CA VAL A 656 10.54 28.11 -13.70
C VAL A 656 11.49 27.10 -13.07
N VAL A 657 11.88 26.08 -13.83
CA VAL A 657 12.85 25.09 -13.35
C VAL A 657 14.26 25.66 -13.50
N ALA A 658 14.81 26.20 -12.41
CA ALA A 658 16.14 26.76 -12.42
C ALA A 658 17.22 25.71 -12.75
N GLU A 659 18.27 26.14 -13.51
CA GLU A 659 19.44 25.30 -13.76
C GLU A 659 20.10 24.90 -12.44
N GLY A 660 20.30 23.61 -12.23
CA GLY A 660 21.01 23.08 -11.05
C GLY A 660 20.13 22.53 -9.92
N ARG A 661 18.81 22.75 -9.91
CA ARG A 661 17.92 22.13 -8.90
C ARG A 661 17.72 20.61 -9.05
N HIS A 662 18.13 20.02 -10.15
CA HIS A 662 18.17 18.56 -10.33
C HIS A 662 19.39 17.89 -9.70
N SER A 663 20.21 18.63 -8.93
CA SER A 663 21.21 18.00 -8.08
C SER A 663 20.47 17.29 -6.96
N SER A 664 20.48 15.97 -7.01
CA SER A 664 19.97 15.07 -5.99
C SER A 664 20.26 15.63 -4.59
N PRO A 665 19.27 15.78 -3.70
CA PRO A 665 19.50 16.16 -2.31
C PRO A 665 20.50 15.23 -1.59
N TRP A 666 20.88 14.15 -2.26
CA TRP A 666 21.81 13.14 -1.83
C TRP A 666 23.29 13.43 -2.16
N ARG A 667 23.62 14.59 -2.77
CA ARG A 667 25.01 14.97 -3.12
C ARG A 667 25.78 15.67 -1.99
N HIS A 668 25.15 16.09 -0.91
CA HIS A 668 25.82 16.87 0.12
C HIS A 668 26.30 16.02 1.30
N VAL A 669 27.32 15.19 1.09
CA VAL A 669 28.36 14.88 2.09
C VAL A 669 29.58 14.37 1.33
N ASN A 670 30.45 15.22 0.87
CA ASN A 670 31.88 15.00 0.62
C ASN A 670 32.52 15.95 -0.42
N GLU A 671 32.24 17.24 -0.32
CA GLU A 671 33.19 18.23 -0.90
C GLU A 671 33.38 19.36 0.12
N GLY A 672 34.35 19.17 0.98
CA GLY A 672 34.78 20.28 1.85
C GLY A 672 35.31 19.87 3.18
N SER A 673 36.53 19.32 3.26
CA SER A 673 37.51 19.62 4.31
C SER A 673 38.82 18.90 4.05
N SER A 674 39.62 19.44 3.18
CA SER A 674 41.07 19.39 3.33
C SER A 674 41.53 20.78 3.70
N GLY A 675 41.67 21.05 4.99
CA GLY A 675 42.11 22.32 5.50
C GLY A 675 42.10 22.36 7.01
N LEU A 676 42.99 21.58 7.61
CA LEU A 676 43.34 21.71 9.03
C LEU A 676 44.12 23.01 9.23
N ALA A 677 43.56 23.98 9.98
CA ALA A 677 44.32 25.00 10.66
C ALA A 677 43.89 25.07 12.13
N PRO A 678 44.83 25.22 13.08
CA PRO A 678 44.59 24.95 14.50
C PRO A 678 43.90 26.09 15.23
N PHE A 679 42.99 25.73 16.11
CA PHE A 679 42.36 26.63 17.08
C PHE A 679 43.44 27.17 18.09
N HIS A 680 43.66 28.50 18.11
CA HIS A 680 44.25 29.21 19.24
C HIS A 680 43.16 30.01 19.98
N LEU A 681 42.90 29.59 21.23
CA LEU A 681 42.22 30.42 22.21
C LEU A 681 43.04 31.67 22.52
N LYS A 682 42.41 32.85 22.41
CA LYS A 682 42.84 34.04 23.21
C LYS A 682 41.60 34.82 23.64
N GLN A 683 41.54 34.98 24.96
CA GLN A 683 40.70 35.91 25.70
C GLN A 683 41.15 37.38 25.42
N GLY A 684 40.18 38.29 25.49
CA GLY A 684 40.48 39.55 26.13
C GLY A 684 40.11 40.84 25.44
N LYS A 685 39.11 41.51 26.00
CA LYS A 685 38.95 42.94 26.32
C LYS A 685 38.68 43.97 25.19
N ARG A 686 37.52 44.53 25.30
CA ARG A 686 37.03 45.94 25.37
C ARG A 686 37.83 47.10 24.78
N THR A 687 37.03 48.06 24.32
CA THR A 687 37.16 49.51 24.03
C THR A 687 37.43 49.80 22.55
N GLY A 688 36.76 50.67 21.84
CA GLY A 688 35.97 51.83 22.08
C GLY A 688 36.26 52.84 20.94
N HIS A 689 35.25 53.54 20.46
CA HIS A 689 35.33 54.85 19.73
C HIS A 689 35.86 54.95 18.28
N GLY A 690 35.13 55.50 17.38
CA GLY A 690 35.09 56.86 16.85
C GLY A 690 34.83 56.84 15.33
N ALA A 691 33.75 57.33 14.90
CA ALA A 691 33.49 58.58 14.22
C ALA A 691 34.25 58.92 12.92
N GLY A 692 33.46 59.35 11.94
CA GLY A 692 33.95 60.27 10.88
C GLY A 692 33.73 59.73 9.48
N SER A 693 32.77 60.16 8.75
CA SER A 693 32.37 61.35 8.08
C SER A 693 32.86 61.46 6.62
N VAL A 694 31.91 61.71 5.74
CA VAL A 694 31.83 62.79 4.71
C VAL A 694 32.62 62.59 3.42
N SER A 695 32.05 62.61 2.27
CA SER A 695 31.54 63.62 1.36
C SER A 695 31.83 63.25 -0.08
N GLN A 696 30.89 63.43 -0.87
CA GLN A 696 30.58 64.51 -1.89
C GLN A 696 31.03 64.20 -3.31
N VAL A 697 30.06 64.17 -4.16
CA VAL A 697 29.68 65.12 -5.28
C VAL A 697 30.46 64.92 -6.59
N SER A 698 29.88 64.66 -7.71
CA SER A 698 29.22 65.61 -8.61
C SER A 698 28.96 65.10 -10.02
N ASN A 699 27.77 65.40 -10.53
CA ASN A 699 27.42 65.93 -11.85
C ASN A 699 27.89 65.26 -13.16
N ALA A 700 26.93 64.82 -14.03
CA ALA A 700 26.41 65.65 -15.15
C ALA A 700 25.48 64.81 -16.06
N ARG A 701 24.43 65.42 -16.51
CA ARG A 701 23.42 65.08 -17.55
C ARG A 701 23.99 65.37 -18.97
N PRO A 702 23.22 65.15 -20.11
CA PRO A 702 22.04 64.36 -20.43
C PRO A 702 22.10 63.63 -21.77
N GLY A 703 21.10 62.80 -22.09
CA GLY A 703 20.83 62.36 -23.47
C GLY A 703 19.92 61.14 -23.52
N ALA A 704 18.63 61.35 -23.66
CA ALA A 704 17.65 60.28 -23.99
C ALA A 704 17.69 59.93 -25.48
N PRO A 705 17.27 58.76 -25.95
CA PRO A 705 15.84 58.57 -26.14
C PRO A 705 15.26 57.21 -25.76
N MET A 706 13.92 57.24 -25.60
CA MET A 706 12.97 56.20 -25.36
C MET A 706 13.13 54.91 -26.19
N ALA A 707 13.08 53.77 -25.51
CA ALA A 707 12.37 52.56 -25.82
C ALA A 707 13.01 51.41 -25.05
N VAL A 708 12.54 51.08 -23.87
CA VAL A 708 12.49 49.72 -23.23
C VAL A 708 11.76 49.90 -21.88
N ALA A 709 10.44 49.85 -21.91
CA ALA A 709 9.64 49.97 -20.69
C ALA A 709 8.72 48.72 -20.47
N SER A 710 9.02 47.60 -21.09
CA SER A 710 8.22 46.37 -20.93
C SER A 710 8.93 45.21 -20.19
N GLU A 711 10.26 45.22 -20.13
CA GLU A 711 10.99 44.11 -19.43
C GLU A 711 11.25 44.35 -17.95
N SER A 712 11.30 45.60 -17.51
CA SER A 712 11.60 45.91 -16.09
C SER A 712 10.38 45.73 -15.15
N ARG A 713 9.16 45.68 -15.67
CA ARG A 713 7.96 45.39 -14.86
C ARG A 713 7.76 43.91 -14.55
N GLN A 714 8.24 43.00 -15.41
CA GLN A 714 8.13 41.57 -15.15
C GLN A 714 9.17 41.07 -14.13
N GLN A 715 10.34 41.68 -14.07
CA GLN A 715 11.34 41.31 -13.05
C GLN A 715 11.03 41.87 -11.65
N GLN A 716 10.34 43.05 -11.56
CA GLN A 716 9.90 43.58 -10.27
C GLN A 716 8.74 42.83 -9.63
N VAL A 717 7.85 42.18 -10.44
CA VAL A 717 6.75 41.37 -9.94
C VAL A 717 7.24 40.01 -9.39
N VAL A 718 8.34 39.47 -9.94
CA VAL A 718 8.93 38.23 -9.45
C VAL A 718 9.70 38.43 -8.13
N HIS A 719 10.30 39.58 -7.91
CA HIS A 719 10.99 39.92 -6.65
C HIS A 719 10.05 40.31 -5.51
N SER A 720 8.85 40.88 -5.80
CA SER A 720 7.90 41.23 -4.75
C SER A 720 7.15 40.01 -4.19
N ALA A 721 7.08 38.91 -4.93
CA ALA A 721 6.48 37.65 -4.45
C ALA A 721 7.42 36.82 -3.57
N GLN A 722 8.71 37.11 -3.54
CA GLN A 722 9.68 36.39 -2.71
C GLN A 722 9.79 36.95 -1.28
N ASP A 723 9.43 38.20 -1.05
CA ASP A 723 9.52 38.85 0.27
C ASP A 723 8.27 38.61 1.16
N ASP A 724 7.18 38.09 0.60
CA ASP A 724 5.91 37.87 1.30
C ASP A 724 5.66 36.40 1.71
N LYS A 725 6.70 35.58 1.73
CA LYS A 725 6.62 34.11 2.05
C LYS A 725 6.17 33.81 3.48
N SER A 726 6.10 34.80 4.36
CA SER A 726 5.79 34.56 5.80
C SER A 726 4.34 34.79 6.20
N THR A 727 3.42 35.11 5.26
CA THR A 727 2.06 35.56 5.60
C THR A 727 0.91 34.78 4.97
N LEU A 728 1.15 33.79 4.11
CA LEU A 728 0.08 32.94 3.57
C LEU A 728 -0.39 31.96 4.65
N GLU A 729 -1.56 32.21 5.23
CA GLU A 729 -2.20 31.19 6.06
C GLU A 729 -2.39 29.90 5.26
N PRO A 730 -1.86 28.77 5.75
CA PRO A 730 -1.99 27.50 5.04
C PRO A 730 -3.48 27.11 4.95
N PRO A 731 -3.94 26.64 3.79
CA PRO A 731 -5.32 26.17 3.61
C PRO A 731 -5.70 25.04 4.57
N ILE A 732 -4.74 24.18 4.91
CA ILE A 732 -4.87 23.07 5.85
C ILE A 732 -3.68 23.12 6.81
N SER A 733 -3.92 22.89 8.11
CA SER A 733 -2.84 22.92 9.10
C SER A 733 -1.90 21.72 8.96
N GLU A 734 -0.59 21.92 9.29
CA GLU A 734 0.38 20.83 9.30
C GLU A 734 -0.05 19.65 10.17
N ALA A 735 -0.68 19.91 11.31
CA ALA A 735 -1.16 18.86 12.20
C ALA A 735 -2.27 18.01 11.55
N GLU A 736 -3.14 18.62 10.77
CA GLU A 736 -4.18 17.92 10.02
C GLU A 736 -3.58 17.16 8.84
N LEU A 737 -2.65 17.76 8.11
CA LEU A 737 -1.93 17.08 7.02
C LEU A 737 -1.16 15.85 7.51
N ALA A 738 -0.49 15.95 8.65
CA ALA A 738 0.19 14.82 9.27
C ALA A 738 -0.75 13.67 9.63
N GLN A 739 -1.96 14.00 10.11
CA GLN A 739 -2.99 12.99 10.39
C GLN A 739 -3.49 12.35 9.10
N ILE A 740 -3.80 13.14 8.07
CA ILE A 740 -4.24 12.65 6.76
C ILE A 740 -3.15 11.76 6.13
N ALA A 741 -1.87 12.16 6.22
CA ALA A 741 -0.75 11.39 5.71
C ALA A 741 -0.65 10.00 6.35
N GLU A 742 -0.83 9.92 7.67
CA GLU A 742 -0.82 8.64 8.40
C GLU A 742 -2.03 7.78 8.01
N GLU A 743 -3.24 8.34 8.03
CA GLU A 743 -4.49 7.64 7.69
C GLU A 743 -4.45 7.10 6.25
N THR A 744 -4.03 7.92 5.30
CA THR A 744 -3.99 7.54 3.88
C THR A 744 -2.87 6.54 3.57
N SER A 745 -1.73 6.62 4.26
CA SER A 745 -0.70 5.58 4.15
C SER A 745 -1.16 4.23 4.74
N GLN A 746 -2.02 4.25 5.77
CA GLN A 746 -2.60 3.03 6.34
C GLN A 746 -3.66 2.43 5.42
N THR A 747 -4.55 3.26 4.84
CA THR A 747 -5.58 2.77 3.92
C THR A 747 -4.99 2.24 2.62
N GLU A 748 -3.94 2.88 2.08
CA GLU A 748 -3.20 2.38 0.92
C GLU A 748 -2.57 1.01 1.20
N ARG A 749 -1.88 0.84 2.33
CA ARG A 749 -1.30 -0.47 2.70
C ARG A 749 -2.36 -1.54 2.87
N ARG A 750 -3.50 -1.19 3.48
CA ARG A 750 -4.64 -2.10 3.65
C ARG A 750 -5.21 -2.55 2.30
N ALA A 751 -5.38 -1.62 1.35
CA ALA A 751 -5.85 -1.92 0.00
C ALA A 751 -4.87 -2.86 -0.72
N ALA A 752 -3.60 -2.50 -0.77
CA ALA A 752 -2.55 -3.31 -1.41
C ALA A 752 -2.39 -4.70 -0.76
N GLU A 753 -2.60 -4.81 0.56
CA GLU A 753 -2.55 -6.09 1.27
C GLU A 753 -3.75 -6.97 0.89
N ALA A 754 -4.96 -6.38 0.80
CA ALA A 754 -6.17 -7.09 0.40
C ALA A 754 -6.10 -7.58 -1.06
N GLU A 755 -5.66 -6.74 -1.98
CA GLU A 755 -5.48 -7.08 -3.40
C GLU A 755 -4.46 -8.22 -3.56
N ARG A 756 -3.29 -8.10 -2.92
CA ARG A 756 -2.24 -9.13 -2.97
C ARG A 756 -2.72 -10.45 -2.36
N GLU A 757 -3.39 -10.41 -1.20
CA GLU A 757 -3.83 -11.62 -0.52
C GLU A 757 -4.88 -12.38 -1.35
N LEU A 758 -5.78 -11.67 -2.04
CA LEU A 758 -6.72 -12.31 -2.95
C LEU A 758 -6.01 -13.00 -4.12
N VAL A 759 -5.02 -12.32 -4.72
CA VAL A 759 -4.21 -12.91 -5.81
C VAL A 759 -3.54 -14.18 -5.34
N GLU A 760 -2.90 -14.17 -4.17
CA GLU A 760 -2.26 -15.34 -3.59
C GLU A 760 -3.27 -16.46 -3.28
N TRP A 761 -4.45 -16.11 -2.76
CA TRP A 761 -5.53 -17.08 -2.53
C TRP A 761 -5.97 -17.76 -3.84
N LYS A 762 -6.22 -16.99 -4.89
CA LYS A 762 -6.60 -17.52 -6.20
C LYS A 762 -5.51 -18.41 -6.80
N LYS A 763 -4.24 -18.05 -6.64
CA LYS A 763 -3.10 -18.89 -7.07
C LYS A 763 -3.06 -20.23 -6.33
N VAL A 764 -3.26 -20.23 -5.01
CA VAL A 764 -3.30 -21.47 -4.21
C VAL A 764 -4.43 -22.38 -4.68
N ARG A 765 -5.63 -21.84 -4.92
CA ARG A 765 -6.76 -22.61 -5.46
C ARG A 765 -6.49 -23.16 -6.84
N PHE A 766 -5.90 -22.38 -7.73
CA PHE A 766 -5.52 -22.82 -9.07
C PHE A 766 -4.53 -24.00 -9.06
N MET A 767 -3.79 -24.15 -7.98
CA MET A 767 -2.83 -25.25 -7.81
C MET A 767 -3.47 -26.52 -7.21
N GLU A 768 -4.72 -26.49 -6.73
CA GLU A 768 -5.35 -27.64 -6.06
C GLU A 768 -5.49 -28.88 -6.95
N ASP A 769 -5.83 -28.68 -8.21
CA ASP A 769 -5.96 -29.78 -9.18
C ASP A 769 -4.62 -30.24 -9.76
N ARG A 770 -3.50 -29.58 -9.39
CA ARG A 770 -2.15 -29.80 -9.94
C ARG A 770 -1.19 -30.50 -8.99
N VAL A 771 -1.73 -31.08 -7.92
CA VAL A 771 -0.92 -31.86 -6.97
C VAL A 771 -0.33 -33.10 -7.67
N GLY A 772 0.98 -33.25 -7.59
CA GLY A 772 1.76 -34.30 -8.27
C GLY A 772 2.32 -33.89 -9.63
N GLU A 773 2.06 -32.67 -10.11
CA GLU A 773 2.69 -32.14 -11.32
C GLU A 773 4.09 -31.59 -11.03
N GLU A 774 4.96 -31.62 -12.05
CA GLU A 774 6.32 -31.10 -12.00
C GLU A 774 6.40 -29.70 -12.57
N PHE A 775 7.18 -28.83 -11.92
CA PHE A 775 7.34 -27.42 -12.30
C PHE A 775 8.81 -26.99 -12.25
N ALA A 776 9.18 -26.10 -13.17
CA ALA A 776 10.42 -25.36 -13.07
C ALA A 776 10.27 -24.24 -12.03
N ALA A 777 11.22 -24.15 -11.09
CA ALA A 777 11.18 -23.17 -10.02
C ALA A 777 12.53 -22.48 -9.81
N LEU A 778 12.46 -21.28 -9.24
CA LEU A 778 13.60 -20.47 -8.83
C LEU A 778 13.68 -20.45 -7.30
N VAL A 779 14.81 -20.73 -6.72
CA VAL A 779 15.05 -20.60 -5.28
C VAL A 779 15.12 -19.12 -4.94
N LEU A 780 14.14 -18.61 -4.20
CA LEU A 780 14.10 -17.22 -3.73
C LEU A 780 14.95 -17.01 -2.49
N ASN A 781 14.80 -17.90 -1.49
CA ASN A 781 15.47 -17.73 -0.21
C ASN A 781 15.66 -19.08 0.50
N PRO A 782 16.89 -19.55 0.64
CA PRO A 782 17.21 -20.66 1.52
C PRO A 782 17.10 -20.22 2.99
N THR A 783 16.53 -21.07 3.83
CA THR A 783 16.35 -20.82 5.27
C THR A 783 16.61 -22.09 6.07
N LYS A 784 16.64 -21.97 7.39
CA LYS A 784 16.74 -23.16 8.29
C LYS A 784 15.55 -24.12 8.19
N TYR A 785 14.43 -23.68 7.60
CA TYR A 785 13.22 -24.49 7.42
C TYR A 785 13.19 -25.19 6.07
N GLY A 786 13.98 -24.72 5.08
CA GLY A 786 14.02 -25.23 3.72
C GLY A 786 14.20 -24.12 2.68
N LEU A 787 13.85 -24.43 1.43
CA LEU A 787 13.96 -23.53 0.31
C LEU A 787 12.62 -22.89 0.00
N PHE A 788 12.53 -21.57 0.06
CA PHE A 788 11.42 -20.86 -0.56
C PHE A 788 11.68 -20.78 -2.04
N VAL A 789 10.75 -21.30 -2.83
CA VAL A 789 10.84 -21.37 -4.28
C VAL A 789 9.64 -20.69 -4.92
N GLU A 790 9.83 -20.20 -6.15
CA GLU A 790 8.78 -19.63 -6.97
C GLU A 790 8.74 -20.35 -8.31
N LEU A 791 7.54 -20.76 -8.73
CA LEU A 791 7.34 -21.37 -10.05
C LEU A 791 7.57 -20.33 -11.14
N THR A 792 8.44 -20.64 -12.12
CA THR A 792 8.90 -19.65 -13.10
C THR A 792 7.81 -19.18 -14.07
N GLU A 793 6.82 -20.01 -14.37
CA GLU A 793 5.74 -19.68 -15.31
C GLU A 793 4.49 -19.15 -14.62
N LEU A 794 4.19 -19.63 -13.41
CA LEU A 794 2.96 -19.33 -12.70
C LEU A 794 3.13 -18.26 -11.62
N PHE A 795 4.37 -17.87 -11.30
CA PHE A 795 4.67 -16.88 -10.24
C PHE A 795 4.05 -17.26 -8.89
N VAL A 796 4.00 -18.55 -8.58
CA VAL A 796 3.44 -19.11 -7.35
C VAL A 796 4.57 -19.48 -6.42
N GLU A 797 4.54 -18.96 -5.20
CA GLU A 797 5.56 -19.26 -4.19
C GLU A 797 5.18 -20.47 -3.33
N GLY A 798 6.18 -21.21 -2.86
CA GLY A 798 6.00 -22.30 -1.91
C GLY A 798 7.28 -22.72 -1.21
N LEU A 799 7.19 -23.72 -0.34
CA LEU A 799 8.29 -24.21 0.48
C LEU A 799 8.68 -25.65 0.07
N VAL A 800 9.95 -25.85 -0.17
CA VAL A 800 10.59 -27.17 -0.14
C VAL A 800 11.17 -27.36 1.25
N PRO A 801 10.56 -28.15 2.16
CA PRO A 801 11.08 -28.34 3.50
C PRO A 801 12.46 -28.97 3.47
N ILE A 802 13.36 -28.60 4.39
CA ILE A 802 14.70 -29.18 4.45
C ILE A 802 14.66 -30.70 4.68
N ASP A 803 13.65 -31.19 5.41
CA ASP A 803 13.42 -32.60 5.69
C ASP A 803 12.92 -33.39 4.47
N SER A 804 12.45 -32.72 3.41
CA SER A 804 12.07 -33.34 2.14
C SER A 804 13.27 -33.64 1.23
N LEU A 805 14.43 -33.04 1.51
CA LEU A 805 15.68 -33.30 0.80
C LEU A 805 16.29 -34.60 1.33
N ARG A 806 16.00 -35.75 0.70
CA ARG A 806 16.31 -37.10 1.24
C ARG A 806 17.64 -37.70 0.75
N ASP A 807 18.25 -37.11 -0.27
CA ASP A 807 19.49 -37.58 -0.88
C ASP A 807 20.75 -37.35 -0.01
N ASP A 808 20.67 -36.44 0.96
CA ASP A 808 21.77 -36.09 1.87
C ASP A 808 21.22 -35.55 3.20
N ARG A 809 22.13 -35.31 4.16
CA ARG A 809 21.84 -34.51 5.35
C ARG A 809 22.16 -33.07 5.06
N TYR A 810 21.14 -32.25 4.97
CA TYR A 810 21.27 -30.84 4.64
C TYR A 810 21.30 -29.97 5.89
N THR A 811 22.22 -29.00 5.88
CA THR A 811 22.36 -28.02 6.96
C THR A 811 22.32 -26.59 6.41
N TRP A 812 21.60 -25.72 7.12
CA TRP A 812 21.57 -24.29 6.85
C TRP A 812 22.84 -23.60 7.34
N ARG A 813 23.47 -22.82 6.47
CA ARG A 813 24.62 -21.99 6.80
C ARG A 813 24.24 -20.52 6.77
N GLU A 814 24.13 -19.91 7.96
CA GLU A 814 23.74 -18.51 8.11
C GLU A 814 24.75 -17.54 7.46
N ASN A 815 26.04 -17.82 7.54
CA ASN A 815 27.10 -16.94 7.03
C ASN A 815 27.14 -16.86 5.48
N THR A 816 26.71 -17.92 4.78
CA THR A 816 26.73 -17.99 3.31
C THR A 816 25.34 -17.99 2.72
N HIS A 817 24.28 -17.92 3.53
CA HIS A 817 22.89 -17.98 3.12
C HIS A 817 22.60 -19.15 2.15
N GLU A 818 23.16 -20.33 2.45
CA GLU A 818 23.00 -21.52 1.62
C GLU A 818 22.60 -22.75 2.46
N ILE A 819 21.92 -23.70 1.81
CA ILE A 819 21.71 -25.04 2.35
C ILE A 819 22.74 -25.95 1.70
N LEU A 820 23.53 -26.67 2.52
CA LEU A 820 24.62 -27.54 2.08
C LEU A 820 24.40 -28.97 2.53
N GLY A 821 24.53 -29.91 1.60
CA GLY A 821 24.58 -31.35 1.88
C GLY A 821 25.94 -31.76 2.44
N GLU A 822 25.91 -32.49 3.57
CA GLU A 822 27.11 -32.84 4.35
C GLU A 822 28.01 -33.82 3.58
N TRP A 823 27.45 -34.73 2.79
CA TRP A 823 28.22 -35.78 2.08
C TRP A 823 28.35 -35.52 0.58
N SER A 824 27.25 -35.04 -0.07
CA SER A 824 27.23 -34.76 -1.50
C SER A 824 27.96 -33.46 -1.86
N GLY A 825 28.04 -32.52 -0.89
CA GLY A 825 28.49 -31.15 -1.15
C GLY A 825 27.56 -30.36 -2.02
N ARG A 826 26.34 -30.88 -2.32
CA ARG A 826 25.30 -30.16 -3.08
C ARG A 826 24.88 -28.94 -2.34
N ARG A 827 24.74 -27.83 -3.05
CA ARG A 827 24.41 -26.52 -2.46
C ARG A 827 23.17 -25.99 -3.11
N PHE A 828 22.33 -25.33 -2.27
CA PHE A 828 21.18 -24.57 -2.73
C PHE A 828 21.32 -23.13 -2.27
N ARG A 829 21.28 -22.20 -3.22
CA ARG A 829 21.42 -20.75 -3.02
C ARG A 829 20.24 -20.02 -3.63
N ALA A 830 20.00 -18.79 -3.17
CA ALA A 830 19.09 -17.90 -3.87
C ALA A 830 19.51 -17.75 -5.35
N GLY A 831 18.56 -17.82 -6.27
CA GLY A 831 18.81 -17.77 -7.72
C GLY A 831 19.04 -19.12 -8.41
N ASP A 832 19.18 -20.22 -7.65
CA ASP A 832 19.30 -21.55 -8.24
C ASP A 832 17.97 -21.97 -8.90
N ARG A 833 18.06 -22.55 -10.09
CA ARG A 833 16.91 -23.15 -10.78
C ARG A 833 16.80 -24.62 -10.39
N VAL A 834 15.61 -25.03 -10.01
CA VAL A 834 15.31 -26.38 -9.56
C VAL A 834 14.04 -26.90 -10.22
N GLN A 835 13.94 -28.21 -10.40
CA GLN A 835 12.68 -28.87 -10.75
C GLN A 835 12.00 -29.33 -9.46
N VAL A 836 10.73 -29.00 -9.29
CA VAL A 836 9.96 -29.32 -8.09
C VAL A 836 8.66 -30.01 -8.45
N VAL A 837 8.19 -30.89 -7.57
CA VAL A 837 6.85 -31.50 -7.62
C VAL A 837 6.01 -30.84 -6.55
N LEU A 838 4.76 -30.52 -6.85
CA LEU A 838 3.79 -30.10 -5.86
C LEU A 838 3.32 -31.31 -5.04
N ASP A 839 3.80 -31.45 -3.81
CA ASP A 839 3.46 -32.57 -2.96
C ASP A 839 2.07 -32.46 -2.36
N ARG A 840 1.78 -31.28 -1.80
CA ARG A 840 0.51 -31.01 -1.13
C ARG A 840 0.25 -29.51 -0.94
N ILE A 841 -1.00 -29.22 -0.76
CA ILE A 841 -1.47 -27.89 -0.40
C ILE A 841 -1.93 -27.92 1.05
N LEU A 842 -1.33 -27.07 1.87
CA LEU A 842 -1.74 -26.83 3.23
C LEU A 842 -2.82 -25.75 3.18
N ALA A 843 -4.05 -26.11 2.84
CA ALA A 843 -5.15 -25.17 2.58
C ALA A 843 -5.40 -24.23 3.76
N GLN A 844 -5.30 -24.72 5.00
CA GLN A 844 -5.44 -23.90 6.22
C GLN A 844 -4.30 -22.90 6.38
N GLU A 845 -3.07 -23.22 5.92
CA GLU A 845 -1.90 -22.38 5.99
C GLU A 845 -1.67 -21.58 4.68
N ARG A 846 -2.51 -21.79 3.65
CA ARG A 846 -2.37 -21.21 2.29
C ARG A 846 -0.96 -21.38 1.74
N ARG A 847 -0.36 -22.55 1.97
CA ARG A 847 1.02 -22.85 1.60
C ARG A 847 1.06 -24.03 0.68
N LEU A 848 1.88 -23.86 -0.33
CA LEU A 848 2.26 -24.92 -1.23
C LEU A 848 3.52 -25.56 -0.72
N GLN A 849 3.52 -26.88 -0.61
CA GLN A 849 4.69 -27.65 -0.26
C GLN A 849 5.15 -28.43 -1.47
N PHE A 850 6.44 -28.25 -1.78
CA PHE A 850 7.10 -28.89 -2.89
C PHE A 850 8.18 -29.86 -2.39
N SER A 851 8.58 -30.79 -3.27
CA SER A 851 9.83 -31.55 -3.17
C SER A 851 10.64 -31.37 -4.43
N ILE A 852 11.98 -31.53 -4.32
CA ILE A 852 12.87 -31.45 -5.49
C ILE A 852 12.79 -32.75 -6.27
N VAL A 853 12.67 -32.64 -7.60
CA VAL A 853 12.77 -33.78 -8.52
C VAL A 853 14.23 -34.19 -8.61
N GLU A 854 14.55 -35.42 -8.20
CA GLU A 854 15.89 -36.00 -8.35
C GLU A 854 16.04 -36.56 -9.76
N GLU A 855 17.01 -36.08 -10.54
CA GLU A 855 17.38 -36.70 -11.79
C GLU A 855 17.90 -38.14 -11.52
N GLY A 856 17.04 -39.13 -11.75
CA GLY A 856 17.49 -40.52 -11.83
C GLY A 856 16.85 -41.57 -10.91
N LEU A 857 15.86 -41.22 -10.08
CA LEU A 857 15.12 -42.24 -9.30
C LEU A 857 13.68 -42.42 -9.84
N PRO A 858 13.25 -43.62 -10.21
CA PRO A 858 11.86 -43.87 -10.58
C PRO A 858 10.96 -43.72 -9.37
N LEU A 859 9.91 -42.94 -9.53
CA LEU A 859 8.86 -42.72 -8.53
C LEU A 859 8.31 -44.06 -8.00
N THR A 860 8.80 -44.54 -6.87
CA THR A 860 8.21 -45.67 -6.13
C THR A 860 7.19 -45.14 -5.10
N GLY A 861 6.02 -44.86 -5.59
CA GLY A 861 4.88 -44.51 -4.75
C GLY A 861 3.61 -44.52 -5.59
N LYS A 862 3.01 -45.69 -5.78
CA LYS A 862 1.67 -45.75 -6.40
C LYS A 862 0.67 -44.99 -5.52
N PRO A 863 -0.05 -43.98 -6.06
CA PRO A 863 -1.18 -43.43 -5.35
C PRO A 863 -2.27 -44.50 -5.22
N ALA A 864 -2.87 -44.59 -4.07
CA ALA A 864 -4.02 -45.45 -3.83
C ALA A 864 -5.20 -44.91 -4.66
N GLY A 865 -5.33 -45.37 -5.87
CA GLY A 865 -6.36 -45.00 -6.79
C GLY A 865 -7.74 -45.43 -6.35
N LYS A 866 -8.62 -44.56 -6.12
CA LYS A 866 -10.05 -44.74 -6.24
C LYS A 866 -10.44 -44.59 -7.70
N THR A 867 -10.53 -45.70 -8.41
CA THR A 867 -11.05 -45.78 -9.77
C THR A 867 -12.50 -45.30 -9.81
N ALA A 868 -12.75 -44.14 -10.35
CA ALA A 868 -14.08 -43.73 -10.81
C ALA A 868 -14.43 -44.51 -12.08
N LYS A 869 -15.45 -45.33 -12.01
CA LYS A 869 -16.00 -46.08 -13.15
C LYS A 869 -16.63 -45.08 -14.16
N ALA A 870 -15.98 -44.87 -15.27
CA ALA A 870 -16.62 -44.27 -16.44
C ALA A 870 -17.72 -45.21 -17.00
N LYS A 871 -18.98 -44.82 -16.94
CA LYS A 871 -20.10 -45.46 -17.64
C LYS A 871 -20.01 -45.16 -19.13
N LYS A 872 -19.53 -46.17 -19.89
CA LYS A 872 -19.66 -46.19 -21.36
C LYS A 872 -21.07 -46.65 -21.71
N VAL A 873 -21.88 -45.77 -22.27
CA VAL A 873 -23.14 -46.11 -22.94
C VAL A 873 -22.80 -46.92 -24.20
N ARG A 874 -23.24 -48.18 -24.24
CA ARG A 874 -23.14 -49.05 -25.44
C ARG A 874 -24.53 -49.23 -26.00
N LYS A 875 -24.76 -48.76 -27.23
CA LYS A 875 -25.92 -49.05 -28.06
C LYS A 875 -25.99 -50.57 -28.37
N GLU A 876 -27.17 -51.11 -28.13
CA GLU A 876 -27.56 -52.47 -28.57
C GLU A 876 -27.70 -52.53 -30.08
N THR A 877 -27.12 -53.53 -30.68
CA THR A 877 -27.67 -54.25 -31.86
C THR A 877 -27.42 -55.72 -31.66
N GLY A 878 -28.50 -56.48 -31.81
CA GLY A 878 -28.59 -57.86 -31.42
C GLY A 878 -28.06 -58.87 -32.44
N GLN A 879 -28.02 -60.06 -32.00
CA GLN A 879 -28.24 -61.37 -32.62
C GLN A 879 -27.26 -62.44 -32.07
N GLY A 880 -27.63 -63.34 -31.27
CA GLY A 880 -28.04 -64.65 -31.70
C GLY A 880 -26.95 -65.75 -31.50
N SER A 881 -27.23 -66.66 -30.64
CA SER A 881 -27.06 -68.14 -30.73
C SER A 881 -26.10 -68.81 -29.69
N ARG A 882 -26.69 -69.48 -28.81
CA ARG A 882 -26.76 -70.96 -28.47
C ARG A 882 -25.45 -71.76 -28.20
N LYS A 883 -25.58 -72.47 -27.09
CA LYS A 883 -24.94 -73.80 -26.70
C LYS A 883 -23.51 -73.72 -26.12
N SER A 884 -23.13 -74.39 -25.05
CA SER A 884 -23.67 -75.49 -24.26
C SER A 884 -22.59 -75.85 -23.21
N ARG A 885 -23.04 -76.27 -21.99
CA ARG A 885 -22.63 -77.45 -21.20
C ARG A 885 -21.13 -77.69 -20.87
N LYS A 886 -20.75 -77.74 -19.66
CA LYS A 886 -20.58 -78.89 -18.72
C LYS A 886 -19.52 -78.49 -17.62
N GLN A 887 -19.89 -78.57 -16.39
CA GLN A 887 -19.60 -79.63 -15.35
C GLN A 887 -18.08 -79.81 -15.05
N GLY A 888 -17.82 -79.76 -13.79
CA GLY A 888 -16.72 -80.51 -13.10
C GLY A 888 -16.20 -79.75 -11.90
N LYS A 889 -16.67 -79.84 -10.74
CA LYS A 889 -16.52 -80.72 -9.57
C LYS A 889 -15.06 -80.91 -9.09
N LYS A 890 -14.97 -80.59 -7.78
CA LYS A 890 -14.15 -81.26 -6.74
C LYS A 890 -12.75 -80.69 -6.46
N ARG A 891 -12.51 -80.28 -5.30
CA ARG A 891 -12.23 -80.75 -3.97
C ARG A 891 -10.75 -80.66 -3.56
N ARG A 892 -10.63 -80.08 -2.35
CA ARG A 892 -9.63 -80.41 -1.31
C ARG A 892 -8.16 -79.95 -1.43
N GLY A 893 -7.85 -79.28 -0.30
CA GLY A 893 -6.55 -79.12 0.28
C GLY A 893 -6.57 -77.83 1.12
#